data_4a31476d2ef28ec0461a96f3c4e580f6
#
_entry.id   4a31476d2ef28ec0461a96f3c4e580f6
#
_cell.length_a   1.000
_cell.length_b   1.000
_cell.length_c   1.000
_cell.angle_alpha   90.00
_cell.angle_beta   90.00
_cell.angle_gamma   90.00
#
_symmetry.space_group_name_H-M   'P 1'
#
loop_
_entity.id
_entity.type
_entity.pdbx_description
1 polymer ?
#
loop_
_entity_poly.entity_id
_entity_poly.type
_entity_poly.pdbx_seq_one_letter_code
_entity_poly.pdbx_strand_id
1 'polypeptide(L)'
;MKKCLLISLVAILILNAASFSQTNMSDQKYKWPENVKPPVAEKKPKEFTAHGDTRVDNYYWMNDYFKKGADSAKVVSYLTAENNYYKAMMASTEAFQEKLYNEMRARIKEKDESVPYFKNGYYYYTRQVEGKDYYIYARKKGTLTASEEILLDVNQMAEGFNYFSATGFSISPNNKLLAYGTDSKSRRQYVIRVKNLETGEILKDSITNTEGQAVWANDNKTLFYTAKNPVTLLSEKIKKHTLGNAESADVVVYEEKDPTNYIGVGNTKSEKYILIVSQATLSSELRYVSADSPDQPFVVFQPRMKEVLYDIDHADNQFYIRTNKDAKNFKLMTTPENATSVENWKEFIRHDDKVLIQGFDVFKNFLAINERKDGLTQVHIINTKTNESHFLAFDEPSYAAGVGYNPEFDTDVIRFNYTSLTTPASIYDYDMSKKTKKLLKQQDVLGGFNVKDYVTERLYATAADGTKIPMSVVYKKGFKKDGKGPVMLYGYGSYGASMDASFSSTRLSLLDRGFAFVIAHIRGGQEMGRYWYEDGKMFKKKNTFTDFITAAEYLIKNNFTSPKHLYASGGSAGGLLMGAVVNMRPDLWNGIVAQVPFVDVINTMSDASIPLTTNEYDEWGNPANKESYYYMKSYSPYDNVEKKNYPHMLITTGLHDSQVQYFEPAKWVAKLREMKSGNNVLLLHTDMEVGHGGASGRFKVLKDRAREYAFILALENITQ
;
A
#
# COMPACT_ATOMS: atom_id res chain seq x y z
N MET A 1 -34.59 -83.78 -34.75
CA MET A 1 -35.25 -82.97 -35.81
C MET A 1 -35.27 -81.51 -35.37
N LYS A 2 -34.94 -80.71 -36.31
CA LYS A 2 -35.07 -79.23 -36.35
C LYS A 2 -34.06 -78.40 -35.58
N LYS A 3 -33.19 -77.76 -36.39
CA LYS A 3 -32.31 -76.69 -36.22
C LYS A 3 -33.05 -75.40 -35.79
N CYS A 4 -32.49 -74.62 -34.94
CA CYS A 4 -32.76 -73.18 -34.88
C CYS A 4 -31.45 -72.38 -34.77
N LEU A 5 -31.31 -71.48 -35.71
CA LEU A 5 -30.18 -70.55 -35.91
C LEU A 5 -30.05 -69.59 -34.76
N LEU A 6 -28.81 -69.36 -34.25
CA LEU A 6 -28.44 -68.25 -33.43
C LEU A 6 -27.94 -67.14 -34.37
N ILE A 7 -28.60 -65.97 -34.30
CA ILE A 7 -28.14 -64.77 -34.92
C ILE A 7 -27.42 -63.94 -33.79
N SER A 8 -26.10 -63.80 -33.90
CA SER A 8 -25.30 -62.99 -33.01
C SER A 8 -25.34 -61.54 -33.47
N LEU A 9 -25.96 -60.67 -32.68
CA LEU A 9 -25.87 -59.24 -32.86
C LEU A 9 -24.56 -58.74 -32.17
N VAL A 10 -23.56 -58.31 -32.96
CA VAL A 10 -22.37 -57.60 -32.48
C VAL A 10 -22.73 -56.15 -32.38
N ALA A 11 -22.90 -55.68 -31.14
CA ALA A 11 -23.01 -54.26 -30.87
C ALA A 11 -21.58 -53.62 -30.84
N ILE A 12 -21.26 -52.86 -31.85
CA ILE A 12 -20.03 -52.04 -31.89
C ILE A 12 -20.24 -50.82 -31.00
N LEU A 13 -19.63 -50.82 -29.80
CA LEU A 13 -19.45 -49.66 -28.95
C LEU A 13 -18.34 -48.80 -29.58
N ILE A 14 -18.72 -47.70 -30.22
CA ILE A 14 -17.79 -46.66 -30.61
C ILE A 14 -17.46 -45.84 -29.35
N LEU A 15 -16.32 -46.12 -28.72
CA LEU A 15 -15.71 -45.22 -27.75
C LEU A 15 -15.17 -44.00 -28.51
N ASN A 16 -15.87 -42.88 -28.43
CA ASN A 16 -15.30 -41.59 -28.75
C ASN A 16 -14.26 -41.23 -27.68
N ALA A 17 -13.03 -41.66 -27.90
CA ALA A 17 -11.88 -41.04 -27.23
C ALA A 17 -11.75 -39.64 -27.78
N ALA A 18 -12.23 -38.67 -27.02
CA ALA A 18 -11.85 -37.26 -27.23
C ALA A 18 -10.36 -37.17 -27.02
N SER A 19 -9.60 -37.30 -28.08
CA SER A 19 -8.20 -36.91 -28.13
C SER A 19 -8.13 -35.41 -27.83
N PHE A 20 -7.77 -35.04 -26.59
CA PHE A 20 -7.24 -33.71 -26.34
C PHE A 20 -5.99 -33.58 -27.22
N SER A 21 -6.15 -33.04 -28.39
CA SER A 21 -5.08 -32.53 -29.19
C SER A 21 -4.34 -31.50 -28.32
N GLN A 22 -3.19 -31.91 -27.78
CA GLN A 22 -2.16 -30.92 -27.41
C GLN A 22 -1.86 -30.18 -28.70
N THR A 23 -2.49 -29.02 -28.89
CA THR A 23 -2.07 -28.03 -29.85
C THR A 23 -0.61 -27.73 -29.51
N ASN A 24 0.30 -28.15 -30.36
CA ASN A 24 1.67 -27.73 -30.38
C ASN A 24 1.63 -26.20 -30.29
N MET A 25 2.04 -25.66 -29.11
CA MET A 25 2.32 -24.24 -28.99
C MET A 25 3.38 -23.92 -30.06
N SER A 26 2.97 -23.20 -31.07
CA SER A 26 3.89 -22.76 -32.13
C SER A 26 5.02 -21.99 -31.45
N ASP A 27 6.26 -22.27 -31.83
CA ASP A 27 7.48 -21.51 -31.45
C ASP A 27 7.45 -20.05 -31.94
N GLN A 28 6.29 -19.53 -32.23
CA GLN A 28 6.10 -18.18 -32.75
C GLN A 28 6.16 -17.20 -31.58
N LYS A 29 7.35 -16.60 -31.36
CA LYS A 29 7.54 -15.54 -30.38
C LYS A 29 6.50 -14.44 -30.58
N TYR A 30 5.92 -13.96 -29.49
CA TYR A 30 5.04 -12.81 -29.52
C TYR A 30 5.77 -11.64 -30.20
N LYS A 31 5.17 -11.10 -31.25
CA LYS A 31 5.77 -10.00 -32.01
C LYS A 31 5.08 -8.70 -31.68
N TRP A 32 5.83 -7.80 -31.10
CA TRP A 32 5.40 -6.42 -30.93
C TRP A 32 5.21 -5.73 -32.28
N PRO A 33 4.21 -4.82 -32.43
CA PRO A 33 4.02 -4.07 -33.70
C PRO A 33 5.26 -3.27 -34.05
N GLU A 34 5.84 -3.54 -35.23
CA GLU A 34 7.07 -2.88 -35.70
C GLU A 34 6.81 -1.51 -36.36
N ASN A 35 5.59 -1.31 -36.88
CA ASN A 35 5.22 -0.09 -37.61
C ASN A 35 4.72 1.06 -36.74
N VAL A 36 4.62 0.84 -35.43
CA VAL A 36 4.15 1.83 -34.45
C VAL A 36 5.35 2.59 -33.89
N LYS A 37 5.44 3.88 -34.18
CA LYS A 37 6.54 4.72 -33.70
C LYS A 37 6.18 5.38 -32.39
N PRO A 38 7.09 5.37 -31.37
CA PRO A 38 6.87 6.08 -30.11
C PRO A 38 6.85 7.61 -30.33
N PRO A 39 6.11 8.36 -29.54
CA PRO A 39 6.20 9.81 -29.59
C PRO A 39 7.56 10.29 -29.12
N VAL A 40 7.98 11.43 -29.68
CA VAL A 40 9.25 12.09 -29.37
C VAL A 40 8.94 13.36 -28.56
N ALA A 41 9.42 13.43 -27.32
CA ALA A 41 9.28 14.63 -26.52
C ALA A 41 10.18 15.75 -27.04
N GLU A 42 9.65 16.97 -27.12
CA GLU A 42 10.44 18.15 -27.45
C GLU A 42 11.50 18.41 -26.36
N LYS A 43 12.71 18.74 -26.78
CA LYS A 43 13.78 19.15 -25.89
C LYS A 43 13.73 20.67 -25.64
N LYS A 44 13.50 21.06 -24.40
CA LYS A 44 13.60 22.44 -23.91
C LYS A 44 14.60 22.48 -22.76
N PRO A 45 15.90 22.63 -23.04
CA PRO A 45 16.93 22.56 -22.01
C PRO A 45 16.70 23.58 -20.89
N LYS A 46 16.70 23.12 -19.65
CA LYS A 46 16.72 23.97 -18.47
C LYS A 46 17.90 23.57 -17.60
N GLU A 47 18.73 24.55 -17.27
CA GLU A 47 19.90 24.33 -16.42
C GLU A 47 19.55 24.53 -14.97
N PHE A 48 20.13 23.68 -14.12
CA PHE A 48 20.06 23.73 -12.67
C PHE A 48 21.47 23.61 -12.10
N THR A 49 21.90 24.62 -11.38
CA THR A 49 23.22 24.63 -10.74
C THR A 49 23.08 24.58 -9.24
N ALA A 50 23.70 23.58 -8.62
CA ALA A 50 23.77 23.44 -7.17
C ALA A 50 25.13 22.87 -6.77
N HIS A 51 25.75 23.42 -5.73
CA HIS A 51 27.02 22.95 -5.15
C HIS A 51 28.18 22.85 -6.15
N GLY A 52 28.18 23.68 -7.22
CA GLY A 52 29.19 23.65 -8.27
C GLY A 52 28.95 22.60 -9.36
N ASP A 53 27.82 21.89 -9.32
CA ASP A 53 27.38 20.95 -10.34
C ASP A 53 26.25 21.57 -11.16
N THR A 54 26.34 21.48 -12.49
CA THR A 54 25.29 21.95 -13.40
C THR A 54 24.66 20.77 -14.11
N ARG A 55 23.33 20.61 -13.93
CA ARG A 55 22.52 19.59 -14.61
C ARG A 55 21.66 20.24 -15.68
N VAL A 56 21.46 19.56 -16.78
CA VAL A 56 20.54 19.98 -17.85
C VAL A 56 19.35 19.03 -17.89
N ASP A 57 18.16 19.58 -17.71
CA ASP A 57 16.90 18.85 -17.85
C ASP A 57 16.17 19.29 -19.13
N ASN A 58 16.21 18.44 -20.14
CA ASN A 58 15.58 18.70 -21.44
C ASN A 58 14.05 18.65 -21.40
N TYR A 59 13.48 18.05 -20.35
CA TYR A 59 12.06 17.72 -20.28
C TYR A 59 11.36 18.40 -19.10
N TYR A 60 12.01 19.35 -18.43
CA TYR A 60 11.44 20.05 -17.26
C TYR A 60 10.11 20.75 -17.55
N TRP A 61 9.83 21.14 -18.79
CA TRP A 61 8.56 21.72 -19.23
C TRP A 61 7.35 20.82 -18.93
N MET A 62 7.54 19.50 -18.76
CA MET A 62 6.46 18.58 -18.38
C MET A 62 5.91 18.84 -16.96
N ASN A 63 6.58 19.66 -16.13
CA ASN A 63 6.10 20.05 -14.80
C ASN A 63 4.94 21.08 -14.84
N ASP A 64 4.59 21.61 -16.01
CA ASP A 64 3.76 22.81 -16.13
C ASP A 64 2.27 22.59 -15.85
N TYR A 65 1.72 21.36 -15.96
CA TYR A 65 0.28 21.14 -15.90
C TYR A 65 -0.38 21.70 -14.63
N PHE A 66 0.07 21.30 -13.45
CA PHE A 66 -0.49 21.81 -12.17
C PHE A 66 -0.01 23.23 -11.85
N LYS A 67 1.10 23.65 -12.40
CA LYS A 67 1.60 25.04 -12.29
C LYS A 67 0.84 25.99 -13.23
N LYS A 68 -0.04 25.44 -14.11
CA LYS A 68 -0.74 26.20 -15.15
C LYS A 68 0.21 27.03 -16.01
N GLY A 69 1.40 26.48 -16.27
CA GLY A 69 2.43 27.11 -17.09
C GLY A 69 2.08 27.08 -18.58
N ALA A 70 2.92 27.73 -19.41
CA ALA A 70 2.72 27.88 -20.84
C ALA A 70 2.66 26.55 -21.61
N ASP A 71 3.29 25.51 -21.07
CA ASP A 71 3.35 24.20 -21.72
C ASP A 71 2.25 23.23 -21.25
N SER A 72 1.29 23.65 -20.41
CA SER A 72 0.24 22.77 -19.86
C SER A 72 -0.53 21.99 -20.91
N ALA A 73 -0.94 22.62 -22.01
CA ALA A 73 -1.63 21.96 -23.11
C ALA A 73 -0.72 20.96 -23.87
N LYS A 74 0.57 21.29 -24.01
CA LYS A 74 1.58 20.42 -24.62
C LYS A 74 1.82 19.17 -23.76
N VAL A 75 1.82 19.29 -22.43
CA VAL A 75 1.90 18.16 -21.49
C VAL A 75 0.78 17.17 -21.78
N VAL A 76 -0.47 17.64 -21.78
CA VAL A 76 -1.64 16.79 -22.05
C VAL A 76 -1.53 16.12 -23.41
N SER A 77 -1.12 16.88 -24.46
CA SER A 77 -0.92 16.33 -25.81
C SER A 77 0.15 15.23 -25.83
N TYR A 78 1.27 15.43 -25.14
CA TYR A 78 2.35 14.44 -25.07
C TYR A 78 1.91 13.17 -24.34
N LEU A 79 1.26 13.29 -23.18
CA LEU A 79 0.74 12.14 -22.41
C LEU A 79 -0.32 11.38 -23.22
N THR A 80 -1.18 12.10 -23.96
CA THR A 80 -2.16 11.48 -24.86
C THR A 80 -1.47 10.73 -26.00
N ALA A 81 -0.39 11.27 -26.57
CA ALA A 81 0.38 10.59 -27.61
C ALA A 81 1.05 9.32 -27.07
N GLU A 82 1.59 9.36 -25.83
CA GLU A 82 2.12 8.17 -25.14
C GLU A 82 1.03 7.10 -24.92
N ASN A 83 -0.16 7.50 -24.48
CA ASN A 83 -1.29 6.59 -24.30
C ASN A 83 -1.73 5.96 -25.64
N ASN A 84 -1.74 6.72 -26.74
CA ASN A 84 -2.04 6.21 -28.07
C ASN A 84 -0.97 5.21 -28.54
N TYR A 85 0.31 5.52 -28.31
CA TYR A 85 1.41 4.60 -28.60
C TYR A 85 1.28 3.31 -27.76
N TYR A 86 1.08 3.44 -26.44
CA TYR A 86 0.84 2.31 -25.54
C TYR A 86 -0.33 1.44 -26.06
N LYS A 87 -1.47 2.05 -26.37
CA LYS A 87 -2.66 1.34 -26.85
C LYS A 87 -2.36 0.59 -28.15
N ALA A 88 -1.68 1.22 -29.12
CA ALA A 88 -1.33 0.57 -30.37
C ALA A 88 -0.36 -0.60 -30.18
N MET A 89 0.63 -0.46 -29.29
CA MET A 89 1.60 -1.51 -28.99
C MET A 89 0.95 -2.70 -28.26
N MET A 90 -0.04 -2.45 -27.40
CA MET A 90 -0.73 -3.48 -26.61
C MET A 90 -2.00 -4.03 -27.28
N ALA A 91 -2.39 -3.54 -28.45
CA ALA A 91 -3.66 -3.86 -29.11
C ALA A 91 -3.87 -5.36 -29.29
N SER A 92 -2.86 -6.11 -29.70
CA SER A 92 -2.96 -7.59 -29.87
C SER A 92 -3.14 -8.36 -28.56
N THR A 93 -2.94 -7.71 -27.41
CA THR A 93 -3.18 -8.30 -26.08
C THR A 93 -4.54 -7.95 -25.50
N GLU A 94 -5.37 -7.10 -26.13
CA GLU A 94 -6.64 -6.62 -25.57
C GLU A 94 -7.59 -7.77 -25.21
N ALA A 95 -7.76 -8.74 -26.08
CA ALA A 95 -8.59 -9.91 -25.79
C ALA A 95 -8.06 -10.74 -24.60
N PHE A 96 -6.73 -10.81 -24.48
CA PHE A 96 -6.10 -11.49 -23.36
C PHE A 96 -6.19 -10.70 -22.05
N GLN A 97 -6.09 -9.37 -22.12
CA GLN A 97 -6.32 -8.49 -20.97
C GLN A 97 -7.76 -8.69 -20.44
N GLU A 98 -8.74 -8.72 -21.33
CA GLU A 98 -10.14 -8.96 -20.94
C GLU A 98 -10.34 -10.36 -20.33
N LYS A 99 -9.69 -11.39 -20.90
CA LYS A 99 -9.69 -12.74 -20.33
C LYS A 99 -9.09 -12.76 -18.92
N LEU A 100 -7.94 -12.12 -18.70
CA LEU A 100 -7.28 -11.99 -17.39
C LEU A 100 -8.17 -11.24 -16.39
N TYR A 101 -8.78 -10.14 -16.83
CA TYR A 101 -9.72 -9.37 -16.01
C TYR A 101 -10.89 -10.25 -15.55
N ASN A 102 -11.54 -10.96 -16.49
CA ASN A 102 -12.69 -11.83 -16.19
C ASN A 102 -12.27 -13.00 -15.28
N GLU A 103 -11.10 -13.58 -15.50
CA GLU A 103 -10.52 -14.64 -14.66
C GLU A 103 -10.28 -14.15 -13.23
N MET A 104 -9.67 -12.98 -13.06
CA MET A 104 -9.43 -12.40 -11.73
C MET A 104 -10.74 -12.01 -11.04
N ARG A 105 -11.68 -11.43 -11.77
CA ARG A 105 -13.00 -11.06 -11.26
C ARG A 105 -13.81 -12.28 -10.83
N ALA A 106 -13.77 -13.36 -11.62
CA ALA A 106 -14.49 -14.61 -11.32
C ALA A 106 -14.02 -15.31 -10.03
N ARG A 107 -12.81 -14.96 -9.52
CA ARG A 107 -12.34 -15.45 -8.21
C ARG A 107 -12.92 -14.69 -7.03
N ILE A 108 -13.58 -13.56 -7.26
CA ILE A 108 -14.14 -12.70 -6.22
C ILE A 108 -15.60 -13.09 -5.95
N LYS A 109 -15.93 -13.31 -4.67
CA LYS A 109 -17.32 -13.40 -4.23
C LYS A 109 -17.91 -11.98 -4.23
N GLU A 110 -18.68 -11.68 -5.27
CA GLU A 110 -19.18 -10.30 -5.50
C GLU A 110 -20.18 -9.83 -4.45
N LYS A 111 -21.07 -10.74 -3.98
CA LYS A 111 -21.97 -10.46 -2.86
C LYS A 111 -21.36 -11.00 -1.58
N ASP A 112 -20.83 -10.10 -0.77
CA ASP A 112 -20.13 -10.45 0.46
C ASP A 112 -20.32 -9.38 1.54
N GLU A 113 -20.02 -9.73 2.80
CA GLU A 113 -20.05 -8.80 3.93
C GLU A 113 -18.83 -8.99 4.84
N SER A 114 -18.42 -7.94 5.53
CA SER A 114 -17.35 -8.01 6.52
C SER A 114 -17.83 -8.70 7.79
N VAL A 115 -16.90 -9.19 8.62
CA VAL A 115 -17.22 -9.61 9.98
C VAL A 115 -17.67 -8.38 10.77
N PRO A 116 -18.88 -8.38 11.37
CA PRO A 116 -19.33 -7.26 12.18
C PRO A 116 -18.46 -7.06 13.44
N TYR A 117 -18.23 -5.81 13.81
CA TYR A 117 -17.67 -5.46 15.11
C TYR A 117 -18.69 -4.69 15.96
N PHE A 118 -18.64 -4.89 17.27
CA PHE A 118 -19.53 -4.22 18.19
C PHE A 118 -18.87 -2.94 18.72
N LYS A 119 -19.64 -1.84 18.78
CA LYS A 119 -19.22 -0.58 19.42
C LYS A 119 -20.45 0.21 19.86
N ASN A 120 -20.45 0.69 21.10
CA ASN A 120 -21.47 1.61 21.62
C ASN A 120 -22.92 1.18 21.33
N GLY A 121 -23.22 -0.12 21.52
CA GLY A 121 -24.57 -0.66 21.35
C GLY A 121 -24.96 -1.02 19.91
N TYR A 122 -24.06 -0.96 18.94
CA TYR A 122 -24.31 -1.31 17.54
C TYR A 122 -23.26 -2.27 17.00
N TYR A 123 -23.70 -3.14 16.06
CA TYR A 123 -22.84 -3.96 15.22
C TYR A 123 -22.61 -3.26 13.89
N TYR A 124 -21.38 -2.88 13.59
CA TYR A 124 -20.98 -2.20 12.35
C TYR A 124 -20.37 -3.19 11.37
N TYR A 125 -20.72 -3.08 10.10
CA TYR A 125 -20.19 -3.91 9.03
C TYR A 125 -20.28 -3.20 7.67
N THR A 126 -19.56 -3.76 6.70
CA THR A 126 -19.70 -3.37 5.29
C THR A 126 -20.25 -4.55 4.50
N ARG A 127 -21.02 -4.26 3.47
CA ARG A 127 -21.45 -5.27 2.51
C ARG A 127 -21.23 -4.82 1.09
N GLN A 128 -21.10 -5.80 0.19
CA GLN A 128 -20.91 -5.62 -1.23
C GLN A 128 -22.12 -6.15 -1.99
N VAL A 129 -22.46 -5.48 -3.07
CA VAL A 129 -23.56 -5.87 -3.97
C VAL A 129 -22.94 -6.37 -5.27
N GLU A 130 -23.53 -7.42 -5.85
CA GLU A 130 -23.11 -7.99 -7.13
C GLU A 130 -23.07 -6.92 -8.23
N GLY A 131 -22.03 -6.89 -9.03
CA GLY A 131 -21.81 -5.92 -10.10
C GLY A 131 -21.44 -4.50 -9.65
N LYS A 132 -21.45 -4.20 -8.34
CA LYS A 132 -21.13 -2.86 -7.81
C LYS A 132 -19.67 -2.78 -7.32
N ASP A 133 -19.07 -1.63 -7.52
CA ASP A 133 -17.65 -1.39 -7.24
C ASP A 133 -17.35 -1.02 -5.77
N TYR A 134 -18.30 -0.44 -5.05
CA TYR A 134 -18.07 0.14 -3.73
C TYR A 134 -18.84 -0.57 -2.63
N TYR A 135 -18.48 -0.27 -1.38
CA TYR A 135 -19.14 -0.79 -0.20
C TYR A 135 -20.42 -0.02 0.13
N ILE A 136 -21.37 -0.73 0.76
CA ILE A 136 -22.41 -0.16 1.59
C ILE A 136 -21.97 -0.32 3.03
N TYR A 137 -21.92 0.79 3.78
CA TYR A 137 -21.63 0.82 5.20
C TYR A 137 -22.93 0.76 5.97
N ALA A 138 -23.04 -0.15 6.92
CA ALA A 138 -24.26 -0.41 7.65
C ALA A 138 -24.00 -0.74 9.11
N ARG A 139 -25.05 -0.65 9.93
CA ARG A 139 -25.04 -1.08 11.34
C ARG A 139 -26.36 -1.73 11.75
N LYS A 140 -26.36 -2.45 12.86
CA LYS A 140 -27.54 -3.05 13.49
C LYS A 140 -27.50 -2.77 14.98
N LYS A 141 -28.63 -2.37 15.57
CA LYS A 141 -28.73 -2.01 16.98
C LYS A 141 -28.85 -3.25 17.87
N GLY A 142 -28.00 -3.37 18.85
CA GLY A 142 -28.06 -4.36 19.93
C GLY A 142 -27.82 -5.81 19.53
N THR A 143 -28.36 -6.28 18.41
CA THR A 143 -28.22 -7.68 17.95
C THR A 143 -27.95 -7.77 16.45
N LEU A 144 -27.32 -8.86 16.00
CA LEU A 144 -27.08 -9.14 14.59
C LEU A 144 -28.38 -9.43 13.81
N THR A 145 -29.48 -9.73 14.49
CA THR A 145 -30.79 -9.97 13.89
C THR A 145 -31.65 -8.72 13.80
N ALA A 146 -31.20 -7.59 14.34
CA ALA A 146 -31.91 -6.32 14.23
C ALA A 146 -31.96 -5.80 12.79
N SER A 147 -32.88 -4.88 12.51
CA SER A 147 -32.99 -4.23 11.21
C SER A 147 -31.69 -3.51 10.84
N GLU A 148 -31.31 -3.59 9.58
CA GLU A 148 -30.18 -2.88 9.03
C GLU A 148 -30.45 -1.36 8.95
N GLU A 149 -29.51 -0.57 9.45
CA GLU A 149 -29.43 0.87 9.23
C GLU A 149 -28.28 1.17 8.26
N ILE A 150 -28.59 1.71 7.09
CA ILE A 150 -27.58 2.10 6.09
C ILE A 150 -26.95 3.43 6.49
N LEU A 151 -25.66 3.40 6.78
CA LEU A 151 -24.88 4.61 7.07
C LEU A 151 -24.56 5.36 5.78
N LEU A 152 -23.92 4.71 4.81
CA LEU A 152 -23.60 5.25 3.48
C LEU A 152 -23.66 4.15 2.42
N ASP A 153 -24.26 4.46 1.29
CA ASP A 153 -24.13 3.69 0.05
C ASP A 153 -23.14 4.42 -0.88
N VAL A 154 -21.90 3.99 -0.87
CA VAL A 154 -20.85 4.64 -1.68
C VAL A 154 -21.06 4.41 -3.17
N ASN A 155 -21.83 3.37 -3.58
CA ASN A 155 -22.17 3.18 -4.99
C ASN A 155 -23.08 4.30 -5.51
N GLN A 156 -24.07 4.73 -4.72
CA GLN A 156 -24.93 5.87 -5.07
C GLN A 156 -24.12 7.18 -5.06
N MET A 157 -23.25 7.36 -4.07
CA MET A 157 -22.43 8.57 -3.95
C MET A 157 -21.42 8.73 -5.10
N ALA A 158 -20.96 7.64 -5.67
CA ALA A 158 -19.98 7.61 -6.76
C ALA A 158 -20.59 7.79 -8.15
N GLU A 159 -21.94 7.84 -8.27
CA GLU A 159 -22.60 8.01 -9.56
C GLU A 159 -22.21 9.34 -10.23
N GLY A 160 -21.79 9.27 -11.50
CA GLY A 160 -21.36 10.43 -12.28
C GLY A 160 -19.89 10.84 -12.07
N PHE A 161 -19.12 10.12 -11.23
CA PHE A 161 -17.70 10.39 -11.03
C PHE A 161 -16.83 9.30 -11.66
N ASN A 162 -15.73 9.69 -12.31
CA ASN A 162 -14.72 8.76 -12.83
C ASN A 162 -13.91 8.15 -11.71
N TYR A 163 -13.64 8.95 -10.68
CA TYR A 163 -13.01 8.54 -9.44
C TYR A 163 -13.86 8.97 -8.25
N PHE A 164 -14.00 8.12 -7.24
CA PHE A 164 -14.66 8.46 -5.98
C PHE A 164 -14.05 7.69 -4.82
N SER A 165 -13.79 8.39 -3.72
CA SER A 165 -13.34 7.82 -2.46
C SER A 165 -14.14 8.40 -1.31
N ALA A 166 -14.58 7.54 -0.39
CA ALA A 166 -15.17 7.92 0.89
C ALA A 166 -14.33 7.33 2.02
N THR A 167 -14.03 8.15 3.03
CA THR A 167 -13.12 7.80 4.14
C THR A 167 -13.52 8.51 5.44
N GLY A 168 -12.76 8.25 6.51
CA GLY A 168 -12.87 9.00 7.77
C GLY A 168 -14.19 8.85 8.49
N PHE A 169 -14.83 7.68 8.38
CA PHE A 169 -16.13 7.42 9.01
C PHE A 169 -16.04 7.51 10.52
N SER A 170 -16.68 8.51 11.11
CA SER A 170 -16.67 8.79 12.53
C SER A 170 -18.08 9.03 13.06
N ILE A 171 -18.53 8.16 13.93
CA ILE A 171 -19.86 8.24 14.55
C ILE A 171 -19.78 9.11 15.81
N SER A 172 -20.73 10.00 15.99
CA SER A 172 -20.84 10.80 17.22
C SER A 172 -21.08 9.92 18.45
N PRO A 173 -20.63 10.32 19.67
CA PRO A 173 -20.80 9.55 20.90
C PRO A 173 -22.25 9.11 21.19
N ASN A 174 -23.24 9.92 20.81
CA ASN A 174 -24.68 9.60 20.95
C ASN A 174 -25.24 8.70 19.83
N ASN A 175 -24.40 8.23 18.90
CA ASN A 175 -24.77 7.39 17.75
C ASN A 175 -25.73 8.02 16.71
N LYS A 176 -25.93 9.34 16.73
CA LYS A 176 -26.93 10.00 15.86
C LYS A 176 -26.35 10.65 14.60
N LEU A 177 -25.06 10.95 14.58
CA LEU A 177 -24.39 11.64 13.49
C LEU A 177 -23.23 10.83 12.96
N LEU A 178 -22.97 10.95 11.65
CA LEU A 178 -21.82 10.39 10.97
C LEU A 178 -21.07 11.50 10.24
N ALA A 179 -19.82 11.75 10.65
CA ALA A 179 -18.86 12.54 9.87
C ALA A 179 -18.11 11.61 8.90
N TYR A 180 -17.89 12.08 7.67
CA TYR A 180 -17.16 11.35 6.64
C TYR A 180 -16.54 12.30 5.61
N GLY A 181 -15.42 11.90 5.01
CA GLY A 181 -14.72 12.64 3.97
C GLY A 181 -14.91 12.06 2.58
N THR A 182 -15.00 12.89 1.54
CA THR A 182 -15.08 12.45 0.14
C THR A 182 -14.04 13.14 -0.73
N ASP A 183 -13.40 12.37 -1.64
CA ASP A 183 -12.54 12.88 -2.71
C ASP A 183 -13.06 12.33 -4.05
N SER A 184 -13.35 13.22 -5.01
CA SER A 184 -13.79 12.88 -6.36
C SER A 184 -12.76 13.20 -7.44
N LYS A 185 -11.51 13.54 -7.05
CA LYS A 185 -10.43 13.96 -7.95
C LYS A 185 -9.17 13.13 -7.84
N SER A 186 -9.10 12.20 -6.88
CA SER A 186 -7.90 11.39 -6.60
C SER A 186 -6.65 12.20 -6.21
N ARG A 187 -6.86 13.35 -5.52
CA ARG A 187 -5.76 14.21 -5.06
C ARG A 187 -5.61 14.28 -3.54
N ARG A 188 -6.36 13.44 -2.80
CA ARG A 188 -6.38 13.46 -1.33
C ARG A 188 -6.76 14.84 -0.76
N GLN A 189 -7.63 15.55 -1.46
CA GLN A 189 -8.28 16.78 -1.01
C GLN A 189 -9.72 16.46 -0.69
N TYR A 190 -9.97 16.08 0.56
CA TYR A 190 -11.28 15.62 0.97
C TYR A 190 -12.18 16.78 1.41
N VAL A 191 -13.48 16.57 1.21
CA VAL A 191 -14.54 17.41 1.79
C VAL A 191 -15.20 16.59 2.90
N ILE A 192 -15.14 17.08 4.14
CA ILE A 192 -15.85 16.47 5.27
C ILE A 192 -17.31 16.95 5.24
N ARG A 193 -18.23 15.99 5.42
CA ARG A 193 -19.66 16.19 5.55
C ARG A 193 -20.19 15.44 6.77
N VAL A 194 -21.40 15.84 7.23
CA VAL A 194 -22.05 15.19 8.36
C VAL A 194 -23.46 14.74 7.92
N LYS A 195 -23.80 13.48 8.25
CA LYS A 195 -25.11 12.88 8.02
C LYS A 195 -25.82 12.65 9.34
N ASN A 196 -27.07 13.07 9.44
CA ASN A 196 -27.96 12.66 10.53
C ASN A 196 -28.46 11.24 10.24
N LEU A 197 -28.18 10.31 11.14
CA LEU A 197 -28.49 8.88 10.96
C LEU A 197 -29.95 8.55 11.30
N GLU A 198 -30.65 9.42 12.03
CA GLU A 198 -32.09 9.23 12.36
C GLU A 198 -32.96 9.68 11.19
N THR A 199 -32.61 10.80 10.52
CA THR A 199 -33.42 11.36 9.41
C THR A 199 -32.87 10.98 8.04
N GLY A 200 -31.62 10.61 7.93
CA GLY A 200 -30.89 10.37 6.67
C GLY A 200 -30.41 11.65 5.98
N GLU A 201 -30.69 12.82 6.55
CA GLU A 201 -30.32 14.14 6.00
C GLU A 201 -28.79 14.34 6.07
N ILE A 202 -28.21 14.87 4.99
CA ILE A 202 -26.85 15.41 5.00
C ILE A 202 -26.93 16.86 5.45
N LEU A 203 -26.27 17.18 6.56
CA LEU A 203 -26.27 18.52 7.13
C LEU A 203 -25.60 19.53 6.15
N LYS A 204 -25.82 20.81 6.39
CA LYS A 204 -25.22 21.87 5.55
C LYS A 204 -23.72 22.04 5.75
N ASP A 205 -23.18 21.48 6.83
CA ASP A 205 -21.76 21.53 7.15
C ASP A 205 -20.93 20.87 6.03
N SER A 206 -19.97 21.62 5.49
CA SER A 206 -19.11 21.20 4.40
C SER A 206 -17.74 21.83 4.59
N ILE A 207 -16.76 20.99 4.96
CA ILE A 207 -15.41 21.44 5.31
C ILE A 207 -14.46 20.95 4.22
N THR A 208 -13.78 21.88 3.57
CA THR A 208 -12.98 21.64 2.37
C THR A 208 -11.48 21.51 2.67
N ASN A 209 -10.70 20.97 1.71
CA ASN A 209 -9.24 20.84 1.79
C ASN A 209 -8.76 20.17 3.09
N THR A 210 -9.34 19.03 3.40
CA THR A 210 -9.02 18.25 4.61
C THR A 210 -8.33 16.92 4.28
N GLU A 211 -7.87 16.21 5.33
CA GLU A 211 -7.46 14.78 5.22
C GLU A 211 -8.66 13.81 5.19
N GLY A 212 -9.89 14.33 5.32
CA GLY A 212 -11.12 13.52 5.23
C GLY A 212 -11.56 12.87 6.53
N GLN A 213 -10.76 12.92 7.57
CA GLN A 213 -11.10 12.39 8.90
C GLN A 213 -11.47 13.52 9.85
N ALA A 214 -12.49 13.30 10.68
CA ALA A 214 -12.86 14.16 11.79
C ALA A 214 -13.04 13.36 13.08
N VAL A 215 -12.74 13.97 14.22
CA VAL A 215 -12.88 13.38 15.55
C VAL A 215 -13.92 14.18 16.34
N TRP A 216 -14.90 13.47 16.90
CA TRP A 216 -15.95 14.06 17.72
C TRP A 216 -15.44 14.35 19.13
N ALA A 217 -15.84 15.50 19.69
CA ALA A 217 -15.90 15.69 21.13
C ALA A 217 -17.16 15.02 21.71
N ASN A 218 -17.18 14.80 23.03
CA ASN A 218 -18.31 14.15 23.68
C ASN A 218 -19.59 14.99 23.75
N ASP A 219 -19.52 16.28 23.40
CA ASP A 219 -20.67 17.18 23.28
C ASP A 219 -21.58 16.91 22.07
N ASN A 220 -21.16 16.02 21.15
CA ASN A 220 -21.84 15.67 19.90
C ASN A 220 -22.06 16.85 18.92
N LYS A 221 -21.30 17.91 19.05
CA LYS A 221 -21.41 19.15 18.24
C LYS A 221 -20.06 19.61 17.71
N THR A 222 -19.00 19.33 18.44
CA THR A 222 -17.64 19.78 18.11
C THR A 222 -16.90 18.69 17.38
N LEU A 223 -16.31 19.04 16.24
CA LEU A 223 -15.42 18.21 15.42
C LEU A 223 -14.02 18.81 15.38
N PHE A 224 -13.00 17.96 15.49
CA PHE A 224 -11.63 18.32 15.19
C PHE A 224 -11.19 17.65 13.90
N TYR A 225 -10.48 18.38 13.06
CA TYR A 225 -10.05 17.88 11.76
C TYR A 225 -8.71 18.47 11.33
N THR A 226 -8.03 17.80 10.40
CA THR A 226 -6.79 18.26 9.79
C THR A 226 -7.08 19.03 8.50
N ALA A 227 -6.71 20.30 8.47
CA ALA A 227 -6.81 21.16 7.29
C ALA A 227 -5.49 21.16 6.51
N LYS A 228 -5.60 21.11 5.18
CA LYS A 228 -4.49 21.07 4.24
C LYS A 228 -4.26 22.41 3.56
N ASN A 229 -3.03 22.69 3.22
CA ASN A 229 -2.71 23.73 2.26
C ASN A 229 -3.24 23.30 0.87
N PRO A 230 -4.04 24.15 0.19
CA PRO A 230 -4.64 23.77 -1.08
C PRO A 230 -3.63 23.64 -2.25
N VAL A 231 -2.42 24.17 -2.11
CA VAL A 231 -1.37 24.17 -3.14
C VAL A 231 -0.35 23.06 -2.87
N THR A 232 0.29 23.09 -1.69
CA THR A 232 1.33 22.12 -1.31
C THR A 232 0.76 20.79 -0.82
N LEU A 233 -0.53 20.75 -0.51
CA LEU A 233 -1.24 19.62 0.09
C LEU A 233 -0.68 19.17 1.45
N LEU A 234 0.17 19.97 2.06
CA LEU A 234 0.66 19.73 3.42
C LEU A 234 -0.46 19.88 4.43
N SER A 235 -0.48 18.98 5.41
CA SER A 235 -1.34 19.09 6.58
C SER A 235 -0.71 20.07 7.56
N GLU A 236 -1.29 21.27 7.67
CA GLU A 236 -0.65 22.39 8.38
C GLU A 236 -1.37 22.76 9.68
N LYS A 237 -2.70 22.52 9.75
CA LYS A 237 -3.51 23.02 10.86
C LYS A 237 -4.48 21.97 11.38
N ILE A 238 -4.62 21.90 12.69
CA ILE A 238 -5.79 21.24 13.30
C ILE A 238 -6.79 22.33 13.64
N LYS A 239 -8.01 22.16 13.14
CA LYS A 239 -9.11 23.09 13.37
C LYS A 239 -10.23 22.43 14.14
N LYS A 240 -10.99 23.29 14.85
CA LYS A 240 -12.21 22.94 15.56
C LYS A 240 -13.41 23.53 14.82
N HIS A 241 -14.36 22.67 14.43
CA HIS A 241 -15.62 23.03 13.80
C HIS A 241 -16.77 22.79 14.77
N THR A 242 -17.72 23.71 14.85
CA THR A 242 -18.97 23.53 15.60
C THR A 242 -20.11 23.40 14.60
N LEU A 243 -20.83 22.29 14.68
CA LEU A 243 -21.95 22.01 13.75
C LEU A 243 -22.93 23.18 13.64
N GLY A 244 -23.34 23.45 12.40
CA GLY A 244 -24.23 24.53 12.03
C GLY A 244 -23.53 25.87 11.74
N ASN A 245 -22.24 25.97 12.02
CA ASN A 245 -21.44 27.14 11.66
C ASN A 245 -20.89 27.02 10.23
N ALA A 246 -20.51 28.16 9.63
CA ALA A 246 -19.74 28.14 8.38
C ALA A 246 -18.27 27.75 8.65
N GLU A 247 -17.64 27.04 7.69
CA GLU A 247 -16.21 26.68 7.76
C GLU A 247 -15.27 27.88 8.07
N SER A 248 -15.66 29.08 7.60
CA SER A 248 -14.90 30.31 7.86
C SER A 248 -14.85 30.72 9.33
N ALA A 249 -15.75 30.19 10.16
CA ALA A 249 -15.79 30.43 11.61
C ALA A 249 -14.94 29.41 12.41
N ASP A 250 -14.32 28.44 11.73
CA ASP A 250 -13.57 27.37 12.37
C ASP A 250 -12.30 27.92 13.05
N VAL A 251 -12.06 27.46 14.27
CA VAL A 251 -10.94 27.92 15.10
C VAL A 251 -9.73 27.04 14.87
N VAL A 252 -8.59 27.63 14.57
CA VAL A 252 -7.28 26.93 14.57
C VAL A 252 -6.87 26.65 16.01
N VAL A 253 -6.78 25.37 16.39
CA VAL A 253 -6.36 24.93 17.73
C VAL A 253 -4.89 24.51 17.77
N TYR A 254 -4.31 24.20 16.62
CA TYR A 254 -2.89 23.92 16.45
C TYR A 254 -2.44 24.25 15.02
N GLU A 255 -1.28 24.85 14.89
CA GLU A 255 -0.61 25.10 13.60
C GLU A 255 0.81 24.54 13.66
N GLU A 256 1.13 23.65 12.72
CA GLU A 256 2.48 23.14 12.54
C GLU A 256 3.24 24.08 11.61
N LYS A 257 4.34 24.62 12.13
CA LYS A 257 5.18 25.57 11.39
C LYS A 257 6.38 24.92 10.71
N ASP A 258 6.75 23.74 11.17
CA ASP A 258 7.82 22.96 10.55
C ASP A 258 7.24 22.08 9.45
N PRO A 259 7.52 22.39 8.16
CA PRO A 259 6.95 21.66 7.04
C PRO A 259 7.51 20.23 6.88
N THR A 260 8.42 19.80 7.74
CA THR A 260 8.92 18.43 7.78
C THR A 260 8.03 17.49 8.59
N ASN A 261 7.08 18.03 9.36
CA ASN A 261 6.17 17.25 10.18
C ASN A 261 4.84 16.99 9.48
N TYR A 262 4.35 15.77 9.60
CA TYR A 262 2.95 15.42 9.36
C TYR A 262 2.14 15.67 10.62
N ILE A 263 0.92 16.18 10.48
CA ILE A 263 0.00 16.32 11.60
C ILE A 263 -1.30 15.57 11.37
N GLY A 264 -1.91 15.13 12.46
CA GLY A 264 -3.20 14.46 12.45
C GLY A 264 -3.92 14.60 13.78
N VAL A 265 -5.20 14.25 13.77
CA VAL A 265 -6.06 14.24 14.96
C VAL A 265 -6.66 12.84 15.14
N GLY A 266 -6.76 12.39 16.39
CA GLY A 266 -7.33 11.10 16.78
C GLY A 266 -7.87 11.14 18.20
N ASN A 267 -8.37 10.03 18.70
CA ASN A 267 -8.75 9.84 20.10
C ASN A 267 -8.11 8.59 20.68
N THR A 268 -8.00 8.58 22.00
CA THR A 268 -7.56 7.40 22.74
C THR A 268 -8.64 6.33 22.71
N LYS A 269 -8.27 5.06 22.92
CA LYS A 269 -9.22 3.93 23.03
C LYS A 269 -10.28 4.12 24.11
N SER A 270 -9.90 4.78 25.21
CA SER A 270 -10.84 5.16 26.27
C SER A 270 -11.88 6.20 25.87
N GLU A 271 -11.72 6.84 24.69
CA GLU A 271 -12.52 7.97 24.22
C GLU A 271 -12.50 9.21 25.17
N LYS A 272 -11.62 9.19 26.18
CA LYS A 272 -11.48 10.27 27.18
C LYS A 272 -10.69 11.47 26.62
N TYR A 273 -9.74 11.22 25.73
CA TYR A 273 -8.85 12.26 25.20
C TYR A 273 -8.87 12.31 23.68
N ILE A 274 -8.86 13.54 23.16
CA ILE A 274 -8.59 13.85 21.75
C ILE A 274 -7.11 14.19 21.67
N LEU A 275 -6.44 13.59 20.67
CA LEU A 275 -4.99 13.69 20.46
C LEU A 275 -4.70 14.50 19.21
N ILE A 276 -3.69 15.38 19.27
CA ILE A 276 -2.98 15.92 18.10
C ILE A 276 -1.63 15.21 18.03
N VAL A 277 -1.32 14.64 16.89
CA VAL A 277 -0.02 14.05 16.59
C VAL A 277 0.72 14.95 15.61
N SER A 278 1.95 15.34 15.94
CA SER A 278 2.89 16.01 15.04
C SER A 278 4.13 15.13 14.93
N GLN A 279 4.41 14.59 13.74
CA GLN A 279 5.42 13.56 13.55
C GLN A 279 6.23 13.79 12.28
N ALA A 280 7.56 13.81 12.41
CA ALA A 280 8.51 13.60 11.33
C ALA A 280 8.96 12.13 11.29
N THR A 281 9.79 11.77 10.34
CA THR A 281 10.36 10.41 10.22
C THR A 281 11.12 9.96 11.48
N LEU A 282 11.75 10.89 12.19
CA LEU A 282 12.65 10.59 13.31
C LEU A 282 12.16 11.09 14.67
N SER A 283 11.12 11.90 14.74
CA SER A 283 10.65 12.46 16.01
C SER A 283 9.15 12.66 16.02
N SER A 284 8.55 12.61 17.20
CA SER A 284 7.13 12.92 17.38
C SER A 284 6.90 13.85 18.57
N GLU A 285 5.78 14.58 18.52
CA GLU A 285 5.20 15.33 19.63
C GLU A 285 3.70 15.12 19.64
N LEU A 286 3.14 14.79 20.79
CA LEU A 286 1.71 14.63 20.94
C LEU A 286 1.15 15.67 21.91
N ARG A 287 -0.09 16.08 21.62
CA ARG A 287 -0.88 16.97 22.47
C ARG A 287 -2.23 16.30 22.73
N TYR A 288 -2.85 16.63 23.85
CA TYR A 288 -4.14 16.07 24.22
C TYR A 288 -5.06 17.10 24.86
N VAL A 289 -6.36 16.87 24.75
CA VAL A 289 -7.41 17.61 25.45
C VAL A 289 -8.49 16.61 25.89
N SER A 290 -9.20 16.89 26.98
CA SER A 290 -10.36 16.10 27.37
C SER A 290 -11.46 16.18 26.30
N ALA A 291 -12.00 15.04 25.86
CA ALA A 291 -13.12 14.99 24.92
C ALA A 291 -14.42 15.59 25.51
N ASP A 292 -14.53 15.69 26.85
CA ASP A 292 -15.64 16.33 27.55
C ASP A 292 -15.51 17.87 27.63
N SER A 293 -14.33 18.41 27.31
CA SER A 293 -14.02 19.83 27.42
C SER A 293 -13.32 20.35 26.20
N PRO A 294 -13.95 20.32 24.99
CA PRO A 294 -13.32 20.62 23.71
C PRO A 294 -12.88 22.09 23.55
N ASP A 295 -13.31 22.98 24.44
CA ASP A 295 -12.94 24.38 24.44
C ASP A 295 -11.66 24.70 25.21
N GLN A 296 -11.12 23.73 25.97
CA GLN A 296 -9.85 23.86 26.63
C GLN A 296 -8.68 23.78 25.64
N PRO A 297 -7.55 24.43 25.92
CA PRO A 297 -6.35 24.33 25.08
C PRO A 297 -5.77 22.90 25.13
N PHE A 298 -5.22 22.46 23.99
CA PHE A 298 -4.44 21.23 23.94
C PHE A 298 -3.15 21.37 24.75
N VAL A 299 -2.88 20.40 25.61
CA VAL A 299 -1.68 20.31 26.46
C VAL A 299 -0.65 19.43 25.78
N VAL A 300 0.62 19.82 25.78
CA VAL A 300 1.72 18.98 25.29
C VAL A 300 1.87 17.78 26.21
N PHE A 301 1.83 16.57 25.63
CA PHE A 301 2.07 15.34 26.40
C PHE A 301 3.53 15.22 26.84
N GLN A 302 4.43 15.34 25.88
CA GLN A 302 5.87 15.42 26.07
C GLN A 302 6.45 16.26 24.93
N PRO A 303 7.24 17.32 25.20
CA PRO A 303 7.91 18.08 24.16
C PRO A 303 8.76 17.21 23.25
N ARG A 304 8.87 17.61 21.97
CA ARG A 304 9.64 16.90 20.95
C ARG A 304 11.07 16.64 21.41
N MET A 305 11.49 15.41 21.31
CA MET A 305 12.86 14.97 21.58
C MET A 305 13.54 14.60 20.27
N LYS A 306 14.80 15.01 20.12
CA LYS A 306 15.56 14.68 18.90
C LYS A 306 15.70 13.17 18.74
N GLU A 307 15.38 12.66 17.54
CA GLU A 307 15.47 11.23 17.17
C GLU A 307 14.65 10.30 18.06
N VAL A 308 13.64 10.82 18.75
CA VAL A 308 12.72 10.03 19.56
C VAL A 308 11.32 10.05 18.98
N LEU A 309 10.86 8.88 18.64
CA LEU A 309 9.48 8.58 18.28
C LEU A 309 8.75 8.05 19.50
N TYR A 310 7.53 8.51 19.69
CA TYR A 310 6.61 7.90 20.64
C TYR A 310 5.17 8.03 20.17
N ASP A 311 4.36 7.07 20.50
CA ASP A 311 2.90 7.07 20.38
C ASP A 311 2.28 6.62 21.70
N ILE A 312 1.04 7.03 21.92
CA ILE A 312 0.33 6.81 23.17
C ILE A 312 -1.06 6.25 22.95
N ASP A 313 -1.52 5.49 23.94
CA ASP A 313 -2.93 5.21 24.15
C ASP A 313 -3.27 5.31 25.64
N HIS A 314 -4.55 5.36 25.97
CA HIS A 314 -5.02 5.61 27.32
C HIS A 314 -6.03 4.55 27.77
N ALA A 315 -5.82 4.04 28.98
CA ALA A 315 -6.76 3.17 29.69
C ALA A 315 -6.50 3.21 31.21
N ASP A 316 -7.53 2.99 32.01
CA ASP A 316 -7.44 2.83 33.47
C ASP A 316 -6.62 3.91 34.20
N ASN A 317 -6.84 5.19 33.92
CA ASN A 317 -6.16 6.33 34.54
C ASN A 317 -4.64 6.41 34.30
N GLN A 318 -4.15 5.76 33.24
CA GLN A 318 -2.76 5.88 32.81
C GLN A 318 -2.63 5.88 31.28
N PHE A 319 -1.54 6.45 30.82
CA PHE A 319 -1.13 6.33 29.43
C PHE A 319 -0.15 5.18 29.25
N TYR A 320 -0.30 4.46 28.16
CA TYR A 320 0.66 3.50 27.63
C TYR A 320 1.42 4.18 26.49
N ILE A 321 2.73 4.00 26.45
CA ILE A 321 3.61 4.73 25.56
C ILE A 321 4.52 3.72 24.86
N ARG A 322 4.45 3.64 23.53
CA ARG A 322 5.48 2.95 22.74
C ARG A 322 6.53 3.97 22.32
N THR A 323 7.80 3.71 22.56
CA THR A 323 8.87 4.64 22.25
C THR A 323 10.18 3.95 21.89
N ASN A 324 10.97 4.60 20.99
CA ASN A 324 12.34 4.20 20.70
C ASN A 324 13.37 4.89 21.58
N LYS A 325 12.96 5.63 22.60
CA LYS A 325 13.90 6.31 23.53
C LYS A 325 14.80 5.27 24.23
N ASP A 326 16.10 5.30 23.94
CA ASP A 326 17.08 4.31 24.42
C ASP A 326 16.68 2.86 24.08
N ALA A 327 15.99 2.64 22.93
CA ALA A 327 15.37 1.38 22.57
C ALA A 327 15.12 1.31 21.05
N LYS A 328 16.13 0.96 20.26
CA LYS A 328 16.05 1.00 18.78
C LYS A 328 14.82 0.30 18.22
N ASN A 329 14.49 -0.90 18.72
CA ASN A 329 13.32 -1.69 18.33
C ASN A 329 12.06 -1.37 19.16
N PHE A 330 12.03 -0.22 19.79
CA PHE A 330 10.97 0.26 20.68
C PHE A 330 10.84 -0.56 21.98
N LYS A 331 10.18 0.05 22.93
CA LYS A 331 9.75 -0.51 24.21
C LYS A 331 8.40 0.09 24.61
N LEU A 332 7.74 -0.51 25.60
CA LEU A 332 6.51 0.04 26.16
C LEU A 332 6.78 0.62 27.55
N MET A 333 6.24 1.81 27.76
CA MET A 333 6.28 2.54 29.02
C MET A 333 4.85 2.84 29.49
N THR A 334 4.69 3.20 30.75
CA THR A 334 3.43 3.73 31.29
C THR A 334 3.68 5.00 32.08
N THR A 335 2.68 5.86 32.17
CA THR A 335 2.72 7.06 33.01
C THR A 335 1.33 7.43 33.52
N PRO A 336 1.19 8.00 34.73
CA PRO A 336 -0.09 8.52 35.22
C PRO A 336 -0.62 9.67 34.36
N GLU A 337 -1.93 9.85 34.32
CA GLU A 337 -2.59 10.94 33.56
C GLU A 337 -2.09 12.34 33.91
N ASN A 338 -1.74 12.58 35.15
CA ASN A 338 -1.32 13.88 35.66
C ASN A 338 0.20 14.11 35.64
N ALA A 339 0.98 13.19 35.05
CA ALA A 339 2.44 13.25 35.05
C ALA A 339 3.00 12.67 33.73
N THR A 340 2.73 13.36 32.60
CA THR A 340 2.98 12.83 31.25
C THR A 340 4.42 13.00 30.75
N SER A 341 5.22 13.82 31.41
CA SER A 341 6.60 14.08 31.00
C SER A 341 7.51 12.86 31.17
N VAL A 342 8.56 12.78 30.35
CA VAL A 342 9.41 11.60 30.15
C VAL A 342 10.09 11.07 31.41
N GLU A 343 10.37 11.95 32.38
CA GLU A 343 10.94 11.57 33.69
C GLU A 343 9.99 10.70 34.54
N ASN A 344 8.69 10.70 34.24
CA ASN A 344 7.67 9.91 34.92
C ASN A 344 7.37 8.59 34.22
N TRP A 345 7.94 8.36 33.03
CA TRP A 345 7.71 7.14 32.28
C TRP A 345 8.35 5.94 32.97
N LYS A 346 7.56 4.94 33.26
CA LYS A 346 8.00 3.68 33.88
C LYS A 346 8.01 2.57 32.84
N GLU A 347 9.10 1.82 32.79
CA GLU A 347 9.23 0.69 31.86
C GLU A 347 8.17 -0.39 32.19
N PHE A 348 7.41 -0.76 31.17
CA PHE A 348 6.41 -1.82 31.23
C PHE A 348 6.87 -3.06 30.46
N ILE A 349 7.32 -2.88 29.21
CA ILE A 349 7.99 -3.91 28.41
C ILE A 349 9.35 -3.37 28.00
N ARG A 350 10.41 -4.07 28.39
CA ARG A 350 11.78 -3.70 28.08
C ARG A 350 12.10 -3.88 26.59
N HIS A 351 13.11 -3.17 26.12
CA HIS A 351 13.69 -3.32 24.79
C HIS A 351 14.31 -4.71 24.57
N ASP A 352 14.16 -5.23 23.35
CA ASP A 352 14.88 -6.40 22.85
C ASP A 352 15.44 -6.07 21.44
N ASP A 353 16.74 -6.21 21.24
CA ASP A 353 17.39 -5.95 19.94
C ASP A 353 16.90 -6.87 18.81
N LYS A 354 16.29 -8.00 19.14
CA LYS A 354 15.78 -9.00 18.17
C LYS A 354 14.29 -8.92 17.92
N VAL A 355 13.57 -8.09 18.70
CA VAL A 355 12.11 -7.99 18.63
C VAL A 355 11.73 -6.54 18.41
N LEU A 356 11.14 -6.24 17.24
CA LEU A 356 10.58 -4.93 16.95
C LEU A 356 9.14 -4.87 17.46
N ILE A 357 8.85 -3.98 18.41
CA ILE A 357 7.48 -3.66 18.81
C ILE A 357 6.87 -2.71 17.79
N GLN A 358 5.92 -3.20 17.00
CA GLN A 358 5.27 -2.42 15.93
C GLN A 358 4.07 -1.60 16.43
N GLY A 359 3.36 -2.09 17.43
CA GLY A 359 2.18 -1.44 18.01
C GLY A 359 1.60 -2.27 19.15
N PHE A 360 0.60 -1.71 19.81
CA PHE A 360 -0.09 -2.38 20.92
C PHE A 360 -1.57 -2.01 20.93
N ASP A 361 -2.37 -2.82 21.61
CA ASP A 361 -3.79 -2.59 21.87
C ASP A 361 -4.12 -2.93 23.31
N VAL A 362 -4.81 -2.02 24.01
CA VAL A 362 -5.06 -2.11 25.46
C VAL A 362 -6.47 -2.59 25.72
N PHE A 363 -6.60 -3.57 26.62
CA PHE A 363 -7.85 -4.10 27.11
C PHE A 363 -7.86 -4.03 28.64
N LYS A 364 -9.00 -4.18 29.27
CA LYS A 364 -9.17 -4.09 30.72
C LYS A 364 -8.22 -4.99 31.52
N ASN A 365 -8.03 -6.23 31.05
CA ASN A 365 -7.21 -7.24 31.72
C ASN A 365 -6.00 -7.69 30.89
N PHE A 366 -5.89 -7.23 29.66
CA PHE A 366 -4.87 -7.69 28.71
C PHE A 366 -4.23 -6.55 27.94
N LEU A 367 -3.00 -6.79 27.51
CA LEU A 367 -2.31 -6.02 26.50
C LEU A 367 -1.99 -6.96 25.33
N ALA A 368 -2.31 -6.56 24.13
CA ALA A 368 -1.93 -7.26 22.90
C ALA A 368 -0.87 -6.44 22.15
N ILE A 369 0.26 -7.05 21.83
CA ILE A 369 1.38 -6.39 21.18
C ILE A 369 1.60 -7.00 19.79
N ASN A 370 1.68 -6.16 18.77
CA ASN A 370 2.19 -6.56 17.48
C ASN A 370 3.71 -6.48 17.50
N GLU A 371 4.34 -7.62 17.37
CA GLU A 371 5.79 -7.74 17.35
C GLU A 371 6.29 -8.31 16.02
N ARG A 372 7.56 -8.07 15.73
CA ARG A 372 8.25 -8.67 14.59
C ARG A 372 9.57 -9.25 15.05
N LYS A 373 9.80 -10.52 14.73
CA LYS A 373 11.03 -11.25 15.05
C LYS A 373 11.42 -12.12 13.86
N ASP A 374 12.70 -12.12 13.51
CA ASP A 374 13.25 -12.91 12.40
C ASP A 374 12.50 -12.72 11.07
N GLY A 375 11.95 -11.50 10.87
CA GLY A 375 11.18 -11.12 9.68
C GLY A 375 9.75 -11.65 9.64
N LEU A 376 9.22 -12.21 10.73
CA LEU A 376 7.83 -12.66 10.87
C LEU A 376 7.09 -11.83 11.90
N THR A 377 5.81 -11.59 11.65
CA THR A 377 4.92 -10.93 12.60
C THR A 377 4.47 -11.90 13.69
N GLN A 378 4.31 -11.40 14.90
CA GLN A 378 3.82 -12.15 16.05
C GLN A 378 2.79 -11.31 16.82
N VAL A 379 1.82 -11.96 17.44
CA VAL A 379 0.89 -11.32 18.40
C VAL A 379 1.20 -11.87 19.78
N HIS A 380 1.66 -10.98 20.65
CA HIS A 380 2.03 -11.28 22.03
C HIS A 380 0.93 -10.78 22.97
N ILE A 381 0.35 -11.65 23.74
CA ILE A 381 -0.72 -11.36 24.71
C ILE A 381 -0.14 -11.38 26.13
N ILE A 382 -0.41 -10.35 26.90
CA ILE A 382 0.02 -10.22 28.28
C ILE A 382 -1.22 -9.97 29.16
N ASN A 383 -1.42 -10.77 30.18
CA ASN A 383 -2.40 -10.50 31.22
C ASN A 383 -1.80 -9.44 32.17
N THR A 384 -2.41 -8.26 32.23
CA THR A 384 -1.90 -7.11 33.01
C THR A 384 -2.06 -7.27 34.51
N LYS A 385 -2.85 -8.26 34.98
CA LYS A 385 -3.07 -8.55 36.39
C LYS A 385 -2.09 -9.60 36.95
N THR A 386 -1.79 -10.63 36.14
CA THR A 386 -0.93 -11.74 36.56
C THR A 386 0.49 -11.67 35.99
N ASN A 387 0.74 -10.83 35.00
CA ASN A 387 1.95 -10.75 34.17
C ASN A 387 2.25 -12.06 33.38
N GLU A 388 1.29 -12.98 33.30
CA GLU A 388 1.42 -14.13 32.41
C GLU A 388 1.33 -13.67 30.95
N SER A 389 2.18 -14.25 30.10
CA SER A 389 2.19 -13.91 28.67
C SER A 389 2.27 -15.15 27.79
N HIS A 390 1.79 -15.02 26.56
CA HIS A 390 1.90 -16.04 25.54
C HIS A 390 1.80 -15.42 24.13
N PHE A 391 2.26 -16.18 23.12
CA PHE A 391 2.15 -15.81 21.72
C PHE A 391 1.04 -16.61 21.05
N LEU A 392 0.39 -16.01 20.03
CA LEU A 392 -0.44 -16.76 19.10
C LEU A 392 0.47 -17.63 18.23
N ALA A 393 0.11 -18.93 18.09
CA ALA A 393 0.89 -19.87 17.29
C ALA A 393 0.42 -19.90 15.83
N PHE A 394 1.40 -19.90 14.90
CA PHE A 394 1.22 -20.02 13.45
C PHE A 394 2.25 -21.00 12.88
N ASP A 395 1.82 -21.86 11.94
CA ASP A 395 2.61 -23.01 11.48
C ASP A 395 3.28 -22.79 10.11
N GLU A 396 2.88 -21.78 9.33
CA GLU A 396 3.43 -21.55 8.00
C GLU A 396 4.82 -20.86 8.04
N PRO A 397 5.73 -21.17 7.11
CA PRO A 397 7.11 -20.63 7.13
C PRO A 397 7.18 -19.13 6.79
N SER A 398 6.16 -18.61 6.11
CA SER A 398 6.01 -17.18 5.76
C SER A 398 4.54 -16.80 5.83
N TYR A 399 4.23 -15.87 6.71
CA TYR A 399 2.86 -15.38 6.95
C TYR A 399 2.87 -13.93 7.43
N ALA A 400 1.69 -13.34 7.47
CA ALA A 400 1.41 -12.10 8.16
C ALA A 400 0.27 -12.30 9.15
N ALA A 401 0.48 -11.91 10.39
CA ALA A 401 -0.52 -11.91 11.44
C ALA A 401 -0.48 -10.59 12.21
N GLY A 402 -1.62 -10.11 12.68
CA GLY A 402 -1.64 -8.87 13.45
C GLY A 402 -2.99 -8.66 14.13
N VAL A 403 -2.96 -7.84 15.18
CA VAL A 403 -4.16 -7.40 15.89
C VAL A 403 -5.07 -6.67 14.90
N GLY A 404 -6.35 -7.04 14.89
CA GLY A 404 -7.38 -6.43 14.06
C GLY A 404 -7.99 -5.18 14.72
N TYR A 405 -9.15 -4.77 14.25
CA TYR A 405 -9.89 -3.66 14.86
C TYR A 405 -10.68 -4.16 16.08
N ASN A 406 -10.32 -3.66 17.25
CA ASN A 406 -10.89 -4.03 18.57
C ASN A 406 -11.35 -2.78 19.31
N PRO A 407 -12.52 -2.22 19.05
CA PRO A 407 -12.97 -0.97 19.68
C PRO A 407 -13.38 -1.12 21.13
N GLU A 408 -13.81 -2.31 21.56
CA GLU A 408 -14.25 -2.57 22.93
C GLU A 408 -13.07 -2.73 23.88
N PHE A 409 -13.09 -2.01 24.99
CA PHE A 409 -12.06 -2.08 26.03
C PHE A 409 -12.32 -3.22 27.03
N ASP A 410 -13.57 -3.36 27.50
CA ASP A 410 -13.96 -4.37 28.51
C ASP A 410 -14.31 -5.70 27.83
N THR A 411 -13.30 -6.39 27.33
CA THR A 411 -13.42 -7.70 26.69
C THR A 411 -12.16 -8.52 26.88
N ASP A 412 -12.32 -9.84 27.01
CA ASP A 412 -11.23 -10.83 27.00
C ASP A 412 -11.03 -11.45 25.59
N VAL A 413 -11.79 -10.98 24.60
CA VAL A 413 -11.68 -11.46 23.21
C VAL A 413 -10.98 -10.44 22.35
N ILE A 414 -9.90 -10.86 21.70
CA ILE A 414 -9.20 -10.06 20.70
C ILE A 414 -9.51 -10.60 19.29
N ARG A 415 -9.78 -9.70 18.39
CA ARG A 415 -9.84 -10.00 16.95
C ARG A 415 -8.46 -9.82 16.34
N PHE A 416 -8.02 -10.80 15.56
CA PHE A 416 -6.77 -10.73 14.81
C PHE A 416 -6.95 -11.21 13.38
N ASN A 417 -6.06 -10.73 12.50
CA ASN A 417 -5.98 -11.09 11.08
C ASN A 417 -4.82 -12.05 10.85
N TYR A 418 -5.00 -12.97 9.91
CA TYR A 418 -3.96 -13.89 9.46
C TYR A 418 -4.04 -14.09 7.95
N THR A 419 -2.90 -14.16 7.30
CA THR A 419 -2.77 -14.54 5.89
C THR A 419 -1.38 -15.10 5.62
N SER A 420 -1.22 -15.84 4.53
CA SER A 420 0.09 -16.21 3.99
C SER A 420 0.11 -16.08 2.47
N LEU A 421 1.16 -16.47 1.80
CA LEU A 421 1.19 -16.48 0.33
C LEU A 421 0.16 -17.47 -0.28
N THR A 422 -0.28 -18.47 0.49
CA THR A 422 -1.23 -19.50 0.07
C THR A 422 -2.51 -19.55 0.89
N THR A 423 -2.53 -18.95 2.08
CA THR A 423 -3.73 -18.90 2.93
C THR A 423 -4.45 -17.56 2.72
N PRO A 424 -5.70 -17.56 2.19
CA PRO A 424 -6.50 -16.36 2.03
C PRO A 424 -6.69 -15.60 3.33
N ALA A 425 -6.89 -14.27 3.22
CA ALA A 425 -7.11 -13.39 4.39
C ALA A 425 -8.18 -13.96 5.30
N SER A 426 -7.84 -14.14 6.58
CA SER A 426 -8.64 -14.81 7.59
C SER A 426 -8.78 -13.94 8.82
N ILE A 427 -9.98 -13.88 9.39
CA ILE A 427 -10.30 -13.11 10.58
C ILE A 427 -10.69 -14.10 11.69
N TYR A 428 -10.04 -13.96 12.82
CA TYR A 428 -10.27 -14.80 14.00
C TYR A 428 -10.64 -13.95 15.18
N ASP A 429 -11.50 -14.47 16.05
CA ASP A 429 -11.60 -14.08 17.46
C ASP A 429 -10.79 -15.04 18.32
N TYR A 430 -10.06 -14.50 19.28
CA TYR A 430 -9.23 -15.24 20.21
C TYR A 430 -9.58 -14.85 21.66
N ASP A 431 -10.01 -15.82 22.45
CA ASP A 431 -10.24 -15.66 23.89
C ASP A 431 -8.86 -15.68 24.59
N MET A 432 -8.43 -14.53 25.09
CA MET A 432 -7.12 -14.35 25.70
C MET A 432 -6.99 -15.08 27.05
N SER A 433 -8.11 -15.25 27.76
CA SER A 433 -8.15 -15.98 29.02
C SER A 433 -8.10 -17.50 28.81
N LYS A 434 -8.89 -18.03 27.86
CA LYS A 434 -8.99 -19.46 27.56
C LYS A 434 -7.95 -19.96 26.57
N LYS A 435 -7.25 -19.05 25.91
CA LYS A 435 -6.25 -19.36 24.87
C LYS A 435 -6.84 -20.17 23.69
N THR A 436 -8.08 -19.84 23.29
CA THR A 436 -8.78 -20.53 22.20
C THR A 436 -9.11 -19.58 21.06
N LYS A 437 -8.90 -20.01 19.81
CA LYS A 437 -9.20 -19.23 18.61
C LYS A 437 -10.42 -19.79 17.86
N LYS A 438 -11.21 -18.89 17.29
CA LYS A 438 -12.36 -19.21 16.44
C LYS A 438 -12.21 -18.48 15.11
N LEU A 439 -12.20 -19.19 14.00
CA LEU A 439 -12.29 -18.60 12.66
C LEU A 439 -13.68 -17.98 12.48
N LEU A 440 -13.73 -16.69 12.17
CA LEU A 440 -14.97 -15.98 11.87
C LEU A 440 -15.22 -15.92 10.37
N LYS A 441 -14.17 -15.63 9.61
CA LYS A 441 -14.24 -15.53 8.15
C LYS A 441 -12.88 -15.81 7.55
N GLN A 442 -12.88 -16.53 6.45
CA GLN A 442 -11.77 -16.59 5.50
C GLN A 442 -12.28 -16.08 4.15
N GLN A 443 -11.46 -15.30 3.47
CA GLN A 443 -11.78 -14.81 2.12
C GLN A 443 -12.08 -15.96 1.19
N ASP A 444 -13.27 -15.96 0.58
CA ASP A 444 -13.63 -16.89 -0.48
C ASP A 444 -12.80 -16.62 -1.74
N VAL A 445 -12.24 -17.66 -2.32
CA VAL A 445 -11.56 -17.63 -3.63
C VAL A 445 -12.30 -18.60 -4.54
N LEU A 446 -13.16 -18.05 -5.39
CA LEU A 446 -13.97 -18.85 -6.30
C LEU A 446 -13.12 -19.40 -7.45
N GLY A 447 -13.68 -20.32 -8.26
CA GLY A 447 -12.99 -20.84 -9.43
C GLY A 447 -12.02 -22.00 -9.16
N GLY A 448 -12.17 -22.71 -8.02
CA GLY A 448 -11.46 -23.96 -7.77
C GLY A 448 -10.06 -23.81 -7.15
N PHE A 449 -9.77 -22.68 -6.48
CA PHE A 449 -8.52 -22.53 -5.73
C PHE A 449 -8.39 -23.62 -4.66
N ASN A 450 -7.21 -24.26 -4.62
CA ASN A 450 -6.86 -25.23 -3.59
C ASN A 450 -5.44 -24.91 -3.07
N VAL A 451 -5.32 -24.59 -1.80
CA VAL A 451 -4.04 -24.25 -1.15
C VAL A 451 -2.98 -25.34 -1.35
N LYS A 452 -3.40 -26.62 -1.42
CA LYS A 452 -2.50 -27.77 -1.58
C LYS A 452 -1.81 -27.81 -2.94
N ASP A 453 -2.25 -27.02 -3.92
CA ASP A 453 -1.65 -26.98 -5.26
C ASP A 453 -0.45 -26.04 -5.33
N TYR A 454 -0.20 -25.27 -4.27
CA TYR A 454 0.87 -24.27 -4.21
C TYR A 454 1.91 -24.65 -3.15
N VAL A 455 3.12 -24.14 -3.35
CA VAL A 455 4.26 -24.33 -2.44
C VAL A 455 4.79 -22.96 -2.03
N THR A 456 5.10 -22.81 -0.75
CA THR A 456 5.79 -21.62 -0.23
C THR A 456 7.17 -22.02 0.30
N GLU A 457 8.14 -21.13 0.06
CA GLU A 457 9.50 -21.28 0.61
C GLU A 457 9.95 -19.95 1.22
N ARG A 458 10.83 -20.05 2.21
CA ARG A 458 11.56 -18.91 2.73
C ARG A 458 13.05 -19.10 2.43
N LEU A 459 13.60 -18.18 1.67
CA LEU A 459 14.98 -18.24 1.19
C LEU A 459 15.77 -17.04 1.74
N TYR A 460 17.10 -17.14 1.67
CA TYR A 460 18.02 -16.08 2.12
C TYR A 460 19.14 -15.91 1.09
N ALA A 461 19.18 -14.74 0.45
CA ALA A 461 20.35 -14.33 -0.32
C ALA A 461 21.39 -13.68 0.61
N THR A 462 22.66 -13.67 0.22
CA THR A 462 23.73 -13.07 1.02
C THR A 462 24.30 -11.88 0.26
N ALA A 463 24.10 -10.67 0.79
CA ALA A 463 24.64 -9.45 0.25
C ALA A 463 26.19 -9.42 0.39
N ALA A 464 26.84 -8.52 -0.34
CA ALA A 464 28.31 -8.40 -0.34
C ALA A 464 28.89 -8.08 1.05
N ASP A 465 28.12 -7.39 1.89
CA ASP A 465 28.48 -7.09 3.28
C ASP A 465 28.17 -8.22 4.27
N GLY A 466 27.74 -9.39 3.79
CA GLY A 466 27.37 -10.55 4.59
C GLY A 466 25.93 -10.57 5.10
N THR A 467 25.15 -9.50 4.88
CA THR A 467 23.76 -9.39 5.32
C THR A 467 22.90 -10.45 4.64
N LYS A 468 22.04 -11.12 5.41
CA LYS A 468 21.11 -12.14 4.91
C LYS A 468 19.79 -11.47 4.52
N ILE A 469 19.49 -11.46 3.22
CA ILE A 469 18.28 -10.87 2.67
C ILE A 469 17.19 -11.94 2.60
N PRO A 470 16.12 -11.85 3.41
CA PRO A 470 15.04 -12.84 3.35
C PRO A 470 14.20 -12.66 2.08
N MET A 471 13.70 -13.77 1.56
CA MET A 471 12.76 -13.81 0.44
C MET A 471 11.62 -14.76 0.75
N SER A 472 10.40 -14.35 0.50
CA SER A 472 9.20 -15.20 0.56
C SER A 472 8.80 -15.58 -0.86
N VAL A 473 8.71 -16.87 -1.13
CA VAL A 473 8.49 -17.42 -2.46
C VAL A 473 7.20 -18.23 -2.50
N VAL A 474 6.43 -18.10 -3.58
CA VAL A 474 5.28 -18.95 -3.87
C VAL A 474 5.25 -19.35 -5.34
N TYR A 475 4.90 -20.60 -5.60
CA TYR A 475 4.68 -21.13 -6.95
C TYR A 475 3.69 -22.30 -6.93
N LYS A 476 3.11 -22.61 -8.08
CA LYS A 476 2.26 -23.80 -8.25
C LYS A 476 3.11 -25.06 -8.30
N LYS A 477 2.65 -26.18 -7.70
CA LYS A 477 3.32 -27.47 -7.79
C LYS A 477 3.61 -27.82 -9.25
N GLY A 478 4.82 -28.32 -9.50
CA GLY A 478 5.32 -28.58 -10.85
C GLY A 478 6.23 -27.49 -11.41
N PHE A 479 6.38 -26.35 -10.72
CA PHE A 479 7.42 -25.37 -11.05
C PHE A 479 8.80 -26.03 -11.00
N LYS A 480 9.58 -25.86 -12.08
CA LYS A 480 10.92 -26.49 -12.20
C LYS A 480 12.00 -25.46 -11.92
N LYS A 481 12.95 -25.82 -11.07
CA LYS A 481 14.17 -25.04 -10.80
C LYS A 481 15.26 -25.47 -11.77
N ASP A 482 15.05 -25.20 -13.06
CA ASP A 482 15.95 -25.56 -14.17
C ASP A 482 16.50 -24.36 -14.95
N GLY A 483 16.30 -23.15 -14.41
CA GLY A 483 16.71 -21.88 -15.02
C GLY A 483 15.78 -21.37 -16.12
N LYS A 484 14.67 -22.05 -16.41
CA LYS A 484 13.71 -21.71 -17.47
C LYS A 484 12.37 -21.22 -16.93
N GLY A 485 12.11 -21.37 -15.63
CA GLY A 485 10.89 -20.91 -14.99
C GLY A 485 10.79 -19.39 -14.96
N PRO A 486 9.67 -18.79 -15.35
CA PRO A 486 9.49 -17.34 -15.19
C PRO A 486 9.31 -16.98 -13.73
N VAL A 487 9.97 -15.90 -13.30
CA VAL A 487 9.90 -15.38 -11.93
C VAL A 487 9.53 -13.91 -11.95
N MET A 488 8.52 -13.54 -11.14
CA MET A 488 8.22 -12.16 -10.80
C MET A 488 8.81 -11.83 -9.44
N LEU A 489 9.80 -10.96 -9.39
CA LEU A 489 10.43 -10.45 -8.18
C LEU A 489 9.81 -9.10 -7.80
N TYR A 490 9.34 -8.97 -6.56
CA TYR A 490 8.72 -7.77 -6.03
C TYR A 490 9.52 -7.22 -4.85
N GLY A 491 9.64 -5.90 -4.75
CA GLY A 491 10.24 -5.21 -3.62
C GLY A 491 9.76 -3.77 -3.49
N TYR A 492 9.98 -3.17 -2.31
CA TYR A 492 9.66 -1.79 -2.01
C TYR A 492 10.87 -1.05 -1.39
N GLY A 493 11.21 -1.35 -0.14
CA GLY A 493 12.47 -0.98 0.49
C GLY A 493 12.59 0.48 0.93
N SER A 494 11.51 1.10 1.44
CA SER A 494 11.52 2.48 1.93
C SER A 494 10.54 2.67 3.07
N TYR A 495 10.71 3.75 3.85
CA TYR A 495 9.83 4.20 4.95
C TYR A 495 9.70 3.19 6.11
N GLY A 496 10.54 2.17 6.17
CA GLY A 496 10.32 1.06 7.08
C GLY A 496 9.06 0.23 6.75
N ALA A 497 8.52 0.34 5.54
CA ALA A 497 7.35 -0.43 5.12
C ALA A 497 7.74 -1.88 4.88
N SER A 498 7.19 -2.79 5.67
CA SER A 498 7.42 -4.23 5.53
C SER A 498 6.49 -4.82 4.46
N MET A 499 7.06 -5.55 3.52
CA MET A 499 6.32 -6.27 2.49
C MET A 499 6.04 -7.69 2.96
N ASP A 500 4.92 -7.87 3.67
CA ASP A 500 4.57 -9.15 4.28
C ASP A 500 4.05 -10.18 3.27
N ALA A 501 4.24 -11.46 3.61
CA ALA A 501 3.81 -12.60 2.84
C ALA A 501 2.28 -12.76 2.89
N SER A 502 1.55 -11.98 2.10
CA SER A 502 0.08 -11.97 2.05
C SER A 502 -0.47 -12.67 0.81
N PHE A 503 -1.67 -13.22 0.93
CA PHE A 503 -2.42 -13.83 -0.17
C PHE A 503 -2.86 -12.78 -1.20
N SER A 504 -2.89 -13.20 -2.46
CA SER A 504 -3.48 -12.42 -3.54
C SER A 504 -4.13 -13.33 -4.57
N SER A 505 -5.45 -13.23 -4.75
CA SER A 505 -6.20 -14.01 -5.75
C SER A 505 -5.83 -13.63 -7.19
N THR A 506 -5.40 -12.37 -7.42
CA THR A 506 -4.93 -11.94 -8.74
C THR A 506 -3.58 -12.58 -9.11
N ARG A 507 -2.71 -12.81 -8.12
CA ARG A 507 -1.42 -13.48 -8.33
C ARG A 507 -1.56 -14.90 -8.88
N LEU A 508 -2.66 -15.58 -8.58
CA LEU A 508 -2.95 -16.92 -9.11
C LEU A 508 -2.92 -16.95 -10.64
N SER A 509 -3.27 -15.85 -11.31
CA SER A 509 -3.20 -15.77 -12.78
C SER A 509 -1.78 -15.90 -13.33
N LEU A 510 -0.75 -15.48 -12.57
CA LEU A 510 0.65 -15.74 -12.90
C LEU A 510 1.08 -17.16 -12.49
N LEU A 511 0.75 -17.57 -11.25
CA LEU A 511 1.16 -18.88 -10.71
C LEU A 511 0.59 -20.04 -11.54
N ASP A 512 -0.67 -19.92 -11.98
CA ASP A 512 -1.33 -20.93 -12.81
C ASP A 512 -0.75 -21.01 -14.22
N ARG A 513 -0.02 -20.00 -14.64
CA ARG A 513 0.75 -19.94 -15.90
C ARG A 513 2.24 -20.23 -15.73
N GLY A 514 2.62 -20.88 -14.63
CA GLY A 514 3.97 -21.37 -14.39
C GLY A 514 4.95 -20.39 -13.81
N PHE A 515 4.52 -19.21 -13.37
CA PHE A 515 5.39 -18.25 -12.67
C PHE A 515 5.64 -18.69 -11.21
N ALA A 516 6.82 -18.38 -10.72
CA ALA A 516 7.04 -18.17 -9.30
C ALA A 516 6.93 -16.67 -8.99
N PHE A 517 6.40 -16.34 -7.80
CA PHE A 517 6.35 -14.99 -7.29
C PHE A 517 7.23 -14.88 -6.04
N VAL A 518 8.08 -13.88 -5.99
CA VAL A 518 9.06 -13.69 -4.91
C VAL A 518 8.93 -12.28 -4.35
N ILE A 519 8.81 -12.19 -3.03
CA ILE A 519 8.92 -10.93 -2.29
C ILE A 519 10.34 -10.88 -1.71
N ALA A 520 11.14 -9.91 -2.11
CA ALA A 520 12.43 -9.64 -1.50
C ALA A 520 12.25 -8.65 -0.34
N HIS A 521 12.58 -9.09 0.87
CA HIS A 521 12.51 -8.29 2.10
C HIS A 521 13.81 -7.49 2.27
N ILE A 522 13.96 -6.47 1.45
CA ILE A 522 15.21 -5.70 1.33
C ILE A 522 15.32 -4.60 2.39
N ARG A 523 16.54 -4.16 2.68
CA ARG A 523 16.78 -3.01 3.56
C ARG A 523 16.06 -1.75 3.08
N GLY A 524 15.58 -0.96 4.04
CA GLY A 524 14.65 0.14 3.82
C GLY A 524 13.22 -0.19 4.26
N GLY A 525 12.87 -1.51 4.35
CA GLY A 525 11.74 -2.02 5.14
C GLY A 525 12.10 -2.16 6.63
N GLN A 526 11.23 -2.80 7.41
CA GLN A 526 11.48 -3.12 8.83
C GLN A 526 11.34 -4.62 9.14
N GLU A 527 11.39 -5.49 8.14
CA GLU A 527 11.14 -6.91 8.31
C GLU A 527 12.06 -7.54 9.37
N MET A 528 13.32 -7.10 9.42
CA MET A 528 14.31 -7.61 10.37
C MET A 528 14.53 -6.71 11.60
N GLY A 529 13.66 -5.71 11.82
CA GLY A 529 13.79 -4.73 12.89
C GLY A 529 14.10 -3.32 12.41
N ARG A 530 14.18 -2.35 13.33
CA ARG A 530 14.37 -0.94 12.99
C ARG A 530 15.69 -0.66 12.27
N TYR A 531 16.76 -1.39 12.62
CA TYR A 531 18.06 -1.26 11.94
C TYR A 531 17.99 -1.58 10.44
N TRP A 532 17.06 -2.47 10.02
CA TRP A 532 16.84 -2.82 8.62
C TRP A 532 16.37 -1.61 7.80
N TYR A 533 15.52 -0.79 8.40
CA TYR A 533 15.12 0.48 7.83
C TYR A 533 16.26 1.50 7.79
N GLU A 534 16.95 1.68 8.91
CA GLU A 534 18.05 2.64 9.02
C GLU A 534 19.22 2.33 8.08
N ASP A 535 19.41 1.05 7.75
CA ASP A 535 20.44 0.61 6.81
C ASP A 535 19.99 0.65 5.34
N GLY A 536 18.79 1.16 5.05
CA GLY A 536 18.24 1.33 3.71
C GLY A 536 17.71 2.72 3.40
N LYS A 537 18.06 3.75 4.19
CA LYS A 537 17.64 5.14 3.97
C LYS A 537 18.82 6.12 3.95
N MET A 538 18.56 7.38 3.56
CA MET A 538 19.58 8.43 3.54
C MET A 538 20.87 7.95 2.84
N PHE A 539 22.03 8.15 3.44
CA PHE A 539 23.34 7.75 2.92
C PHE A 539 23.56 6.23 2.81
N LYS A 540 22.59 5.42 3.22
CA LYS A 540 22.61 3.96 3.06
C LYS A 540 21.58 3.45 2.05
N LYS A 541 20.89 4.35 1.34
CA LYS A 541 19.82 4.01 0.41
C LYS A 541 20.24 3.02 -0.68
N LYS A 542 21.47 3.04 -1.13
CA LYS A 542 21.98 2.10 -2.13
C LYS A 542 21.93 0.63 -1.70
N ASN A 543 21.93 0.36 -0.39
CA ASN A 543 21.75 -1.00 0.12
C ASN A 543 20.43 -1.62 -0.32
N THR A 544 19.35 -0.82 -0.40
CA THR A 544 18.05 -1.26 -0.92
C THR A 544 18.18 -1.84 -2.34
N PHE A 545 18.93 -1.17 -3.20
CA PHE A 545 19.08 -1.55 -4.59
C PHE A 545 20.00 -2.77 -4.75
N THR A 546 21.11 -2.79 -4.03
CA THR A 546 22.05 -3.91 -4.06
C THR A 546 21.46 -5.17 -3.45
N ASP A 547 20.64 -5.07 -2.41
CA ASP A 547 19.90 -6.20 -1.82
C ASP A 547 18.95 -6.83 -2.84
N PHE A 548 18.22 -6.01 -3.60
CA PHE A 548 17.28 -6.49 -4.63
C PHE A 548 18.02 -7.17 -5.79
N ILE A 549 19.14 -6.59 -6.22
CA ILE A 549 20.04 -7.21 -7.23
C ILE A 549 20.58 -8.55 -6.69
N THR A 550 21.00 -8.61 -5.45
CA THR A 550 21.49 -9.84 -4.80
C THR A 550 20.41 -10.93 -4.75
N ALA A 551 19.15 -10.53 -4.47
CA ALA A 551 18.02 -11.47 -4.51
C ALA A 551 17.81 -12.02 -5.93
N ALA A 552 17.89 -11.19 -6.96
CA ALA A 552 17.80 -11.60 -8.36
C ALA A 552 18.92 -12.56 -8.76
N GLU A 553 20.17 -12.22 -8.43
CA GLU A 553 21.35 -13.07 -8.69
C GLU A 553 21.27 -14.41 -7.96
N TYR A 554 20.75 -14.43 -6.72
CA TYR A 554 20.51 -15.66 -5.98
C TYR A 554 19.51 -16.58 -6.70
N LEU A 555 18.40 -16.03 -7.20
CA LEU A 555 17.38 -16.80 -7.93
C LEU A 555 17.93 -17.39 -9.21
N ILE A 556 18.75 -16.64 -9.96
CA ILE A 556 19.43 -17.11 -11.16
C ILE A 556 20.44 -18.20 -10.82
N LYS A 557 21.31 -17.96 -9.85
CA LYS A 557 22.36 -18.91 -9.43
C LYS A 557 21.79 -20.25 -8.94
N ASN A 558 20.61 -20.22 -8.31
CA ASN A 558 19.95 -21.43 -7.81
C ASN A 558 18.93 -22.01 -8.80
N ASN A 559 19.01 -21.63 -10.08
CA ASN A 559 18.20 -22.16 -11.17
C ASN A 559 16.67 -21.97 -11.00
N PHE A 560 16.22 -21.02 -10.20
CA PHE A 560 14.80 -20.64 -10.20
C PHE A 560 14.41 -20.04 -11.55
N THR A 561 15.33 -19.29 -12.16
CA THR A 561 15.11 -18.53 -13.39
C THR A 561 16.44 -18.20 -14.09
N SER A 562 16.35 -17.44 -15.17
CA SER A 562 17.51 -16.81 -15.84
C SER A 562 17.13 -15.38 -16.25
N PRO A 563 18.10 -14.54 -16.69
CA PRO A 563 17.79 -13.17 -17.13
C PRO A 563 16.71 -13.08 -18.23
N LYS A 564 16.51 -14.14 -18.99
CA LYS A 564 15.47 -14.21 -20.04
C LYS A 564 14.06 -14.42 -19.50
N HIS A 565 13.93 -14.84 -18.25
CA HIS A 565 12.68 -15.23 -17.60
C HIS A 565 12.50 -14.54 -16.24
N LEU A 566 13.36 -13.54 -15.93
CA LEU A 566 13.27 -12.78 -14.68
C LEU A 566 12.61 -11.43 -14.94
N TYR A 567 11.55 -11.19 -14.20
CA TYR A 567 10.76 -9.96 -14.21
C TYR A 567 10.80 -9.31 -12.83
N ALA A 568 10.64 -7.99 -12.78
CA ALA A 568 10.49 -7.29 -11.51
C ALA A 568 9.39 -6.25 -11.55
N SER A 569 8.81 -5.98 -10.39
CA SER A 569 7.81 -4.92 -10.23
C SER A 569 7.97 -4.17 -8.92
N GLY A 570 7.61 -2.89 -8.94
CA GLY A 570 7.59 -2.02 -7.78
C GLY A 570 6.87 -0.71 -8.07
N GLY A 571 6.19 -0.17 -7.04
CA GLY A 571 5.42 1.06 -7.17
C GLY A 571 5.95 2.16 -6.24
N SER A 572 5.74 3.45 -6.62
CA SER A 572 6.13 4.59 -5.78
C SER A 572 7.64 4.59 -5.47
N ALA A 573 8.04 4.52 -4.22
CA ALA A 573 9.43 4.27 -3.82
C ALA A 573 9.97 2.91 -4.33
N GLY A 574 9.11 1.88 -4.48
CA GLY A 574 9.47 0.65 -5.19
C GLY A 574 9.66 0.89 -6.70
N GLY A 575 9.08 1.94 -7.26
CA GLY A 575 9.36 2.43 -8.61
C GLY A 575 10.73 3.09 -8.72
N LEU A 576 11.18 3.82 -7.69
CA LEU A 576 12.58 4.25 -7.56
C LEU A 576 13.51 3.03 -7.58
N LEU A 577 13.19 1.99 -6.81
CA LEU A 577 13.93 0.73 -6.83
C LEU A 577 14.03 0.18 -8.26
N MET A 578 12.91 0.11 -9.01
CA MET A 578 12.92 -0.36 -10.40
C MET A 578 13.83 0.50 -11.28
N GLY A 579 13.73 1.83 -11.18
CA GLY A 579 14.58 2.75 -11.94
C GLY A 579 16.06 2.62 -11.61
N ALA A 580 16.41 2.45 -10.35
CA ALA A 580 17.79 2.29 -9.93
C ALA A 580 18.40 0.96 -10.41
N VAL A 581 17.68 -0.17 -10.26
CA VAL A 581 18.23 -1.48 -10.63
C VAL A 581 18.37 -1.67 -12.14
N VAL A 582 17.52 -1.04 -12.96
CA VAL A 582 17.69 -1.09 -14.43
C VAL A 582 18.88 -0.23 -14.92
N ASN A 583 19.21 0.84 -14.20
CA ASN A 583 20.43 1.60 -14.47
C ASN A 583 21.69 0.85 -14.04
N MET A 584 21.65 0.16 -12.89
CA MET A 584 22.78 -0.55 -12.33
C MET A 584 23.05 -1.89 -13.05
N ARG A 585 22.01 -2.69 -13.28
CA ARG A 585 22.10 -4.04 -13.83
C ARG A 585 20.97 -4.33 -14.84
N PRO A 586 20.96 -3.63 -16.01
CA PRO A 586 19.95 -3.86 -17.04
C PRO A 586 19.96 -5.29 -17.59
N ASP A 587 21.09 -6.00 -17.48
CA ASP A 587 21.33 -7.34 -17.99
C ASP A 587 20.61 -8.45 -17.24
N LEU A 588 20.10 -8.18 -16.02
CA LEU A 588 19.43 -9.19 -15.19
C LEU A 588 17.95 -9.41 -15.54
N TRP A 589 17.32 -8.45 -16.24
CA TRP A 589 15.87 -8.40 -16.34
C TRP A 589 15.38 -8.60 -17.78
N ASN A 590 14.40 -9.48 -17.99
CA ASN A 590 13.67 -9.53 -19.24
C ASN A 590 12.63 -8.40 -19.32
N GLY A 591 11.88 -8.17 -18.24
CA GLY A 591 10.88 -7.12 -18.20
C GLY A 591 10.66 -6.51 -16.81
N ILE A 592 10.29 -5.23 -16.79
CA ILE A 592 10.04 -4.43 -15.59
C ILE A 592 8.65 -3.78 -15.68
N VAL A 593 7.93 -3.81 -14.56
CA VAL A 593 6.72 -2.99 -14.34
C VAL A 593 7.01 -1.98 -13.24
N ALA A 594 7.04 -0.69 -13.59
CA ALA A 594 7.24 0.41 -12.65
C ALA A 594 5.96 1.24 -12.54
N GLN A 595 5.31 1.17 -11.37
CA GLN A 595 4.05 1.84 -11.12
C GLN A 595 4.28 3.15 -10.36
N VAL A 596 3.71 4.25 -10.84
CA VAL A 596 3.82 5.59 -10.24
C VAL A 596 5.23 5.88 -9.69
N PRO A 597 6.31 5.68 -10.48
CA PRO A 597 7.65 5.56 -9.96
C PRO A 597 8.28 6.90 -9.58
N PHE A 598 8.86 6.97 -8.38
CA PHE A 598 9.65 8.11 -7.89
C PHE A 598 11.05 8.08 -8.53
N VAL A 599 11.24 8.74 -9.67
CA VAL A 599 12.45 8.57 -10.50
C VAL A 599 13.20 9.86 -10.79
N ASP A 600 12.63 11.03 -10.49
CA ASP A 600 13.28 12.35 -10.70
C ASP A 600 13.69 12.96 -9.34
N VAL A 601 14.45 12.19 -8.58
CA VAL A 601 14.72 12.44 -7.16
C VAL A 601 15.27 13.84 -6.89
N ILE A 602 16.26 14.29 -7.68
CA ILE A 602 16.90 15.58 -7.41
C ILE A 602 15.97 16.77 -7.69
N ASN A 603 15.22 16.75 -8.79
CA ASN A 603 14.32 17.87 -9.09
C ASN A 603 13.15 17.91 -8.11
N THR A 604 12.56 16.77 -7.79
CA THR A 604 11.46 16.70 -6.82
C THR A 604 11.91 17.13 -5.42
N MET A 605 13.03 16.60 -4.94
CA MET A 605 13.52 16.94 -3.60
C MET A 605 14.10 18.38 -3.50
N SER A 606 14.37 19.03 -4.63
CA SER A 606 14.82 20.43 -4.67
C SER A 606 13.69 21.46 -4.73
N ASP A 607 12.45 21.05 -4.91
CA ASP A 607 11.29 21.95 -5.04
C ASP A 607 10.29 21.72 -3.89
N ALA A 608 10.42 22.52 -2.83
CA ALA A 608 9.56 22.48 -1.65
C ALA A 608 8.07 22.79 -1.97
N SER A 609 7.74 23.28 -3.17
CA SER A 609 6.35 23.48 -3.59
C SER A 609 5.67 22.19 -4.07
N ILE A 610 6.44 21.13 -4.36
CA ILE A 610 5.91 19.82 -4.71
C ILE A 610 5.38 19.17 -3.43
N PRO A 611 4.14 18.64 -3.46
CA PRO A 611 3.56 17.95 -2.30
C PRO A 611 4.48 16.88 -1.72
N LEU A 612 4.55 16.79 -0.40
CA LEU A 612 5.35 15.87 0.41
C LEU A 612 6.87 16.10 0.44
N THR A 613 7.46 16.86 -0.47
CA THR A 613 8.93 17.03 -0.57
C THR A 613 9.59 17.33 0.77
N THR A 614 9.06 18.29 1.52
CA THR A 614 9.67 18.70 2.80
C THR A 614 9.58 17.63 3.88
N ASN A 615 8.52 16.83 3.89
CA ASN A 615 8.35 15.73 4.82
C ASN A 615 9.31 14.54 4.53
N GLU A 616 9.86 14.48 3.32
CA GLU A 616 10.66 13.36 2.83
C GLU A 616 12.18 13.55 3.04
N TYR A 617 12.61 14.69 3.57
CA TYR A 617 14.04 14.99 3.75
C TYR A 617 14.77 14.00 4.66
N ASP A 618 14.09 13.44 5.64
CA ASP A 618 14.67 12.43 6.55
C ASP A 618 14.69 11.02 5.96
N GLU A 619 13.98 10.79 4.85
CA GLU A 619 14.02 9.50 4.13
C GLU A 619 15.10 9.52 3.03
N TRP A 620 15.13 10.58 2.21
CA TRP A 620 15.97 10.66 1.02
C TRP A 620 17.21 11.52 1.20
N GLY A 621 17.11 12.57 2.00
CA GLY A 621 18.08 13.64 2.16
C GLY A 621 17.55 14.97 1.64
N ASN A 622 18.13 16.08 2.15
CA ASN A 622 17.83 17.42 1.69
C ASN A 622 18.91 17.87 0.69
N PRO A 623 18.57 18.10 -0.60
CA PRO A 623 19.56 18.52 -1.61
C PRO A 623 20.14 19.92 -1.39
N ALA A 624 19.61 20.72 -0.46
CA ALA A 624 20.27 21.94 0.01
C ALA A 624 21.62 21.64 0.70
N ASN A 625 21.81 20.43 1.22
CA ASN A 625 23.08 19.94 1.76
C ASN A 625 23.90 19.29 0.65
N LYS A 626 25.14 19.75 0.47
CA LYS A 626 26.04 19.28 -0.58
C LYS A 626 26.22 17.74 -0.61
N GLU A 627 26.44 17.14 0.55
CA GLU A 627 26.65 15.70 0.68
C GLU A 627 25.39 14.91 0.28
N SER A 628 24.22 15.33 0.78
CA SER A 628 22.92 14.71 0.41
C SER A 628 22.64 14.84 -1.08
N TYR A 629 22.90 16.00 -1.67
CA TYR A 629 22.73 16.25 -3.10
C TYR A 629 23.51 15.24 -3.96
N TYR A 630 24.84 15.13 -3.70
CA TYR A 630 25.67 14.22 -4.49
C TYR A 630 25.33 12.75 -4.24
N TYR A 631 24.97 12.39 -3.00
CA TYR A 631 24.55 11.03 -2.71
C TYR A 631 23.25 10.68 -3.45
N MET A 632 22.21 11.52 -3.36
CA MET A 632 20.96 11.31 -4.09
C MET A 632 21.16 11.29 -5.60
N LYS A 633 21.96 12.22 -6.15
CA LYS A 633 22.30 12.25 -7.57
C LYS A 633 22.94 10.94 -8.02
N SER A 634 23.75 10.29 -7.17
CA SER A 634 24.45 9.05 -7.52
C SER A 634 23.54 7.83 -7.71
N TYR A 635 22.25 7.93 -7.38
CA TYR A 635 21.29 6.85 -7.59
C TYR A 635 19.98 7.31 -8.27
N SER A 636 19.70 8.61 -8.36
CA SER A 636 18.49 9.15 -8.98
C SER A 636 18.30 8.55 -10.38
N PRO A 637 17.22 7.80 -10.66
CA PRO A 637 17.07 7.09 -11.91
C PRO A 637 17.13 8.00 -13.13
N TYR A 638 16.46 9.14 -13.09
CA TYR A 638 16.45 10.11 -14.17
C TYR A 638 17.85 10.66 -14.48
N ASP A 639 18.63 10.99 -13.46
CA ASP A 639 19.96 11.57 -13.62
C ASP A 639 20.98 10.55 -14.14
N ASN A 640 20.78 9.24 -13.85
CA ASN A 640 21.70 8.15 -14.21
C ASN A 640 21.25 7.32 -15.43
N VAL A 641 20.35 7.86 -16.27
CA VAL A 641 20.07 7.23 -17.57
C VAL A 641 21.28 7.39 -18.49
N GLU A 642 21.80 6.28 -18.98
CA GLU A 642 22.95 6.21 -19.87
C GLU A 642 22.62 5.43 -21.16
N LYS A 643 23.52 5.45 -22.14
CA LYS A 643 23.36 4.66 -23.37
C LYS A 643 23.57 3.17 -23.06
N LYS A 644 22.47 2.44 -22.79
CA LYS A 644 22.45 1.03 -22.40
C LYS A 644 21.32 0.27 -23.12
N ASN A 645 21.45 -1.05 -23.18
CA ASN A 645 20.35 -1.93 -23.58
C ASN A 645 19.47 -2.21 -22.36
N TYR A 646 18.43 -1.37 -22.17
CA TYR A 646 17.46 -1.52 -21.10
C TYR A 646 16.50 -2.70 -21.37
N PRO A 647 15.95 -3.35 -20.32
CA PRO A 647 14.97 -4.41 -20.49
C PRO A 647 13.67 -3.91 -21.14
N HIS A 648 12.73 -4.80 -21.38
CA HIS A 648 11.36 -4.40 -21.69
C HIS A 648 10.74 -3.70 -20.47
N MET A 649 10.04 -2.58 -20.66
CA MET A 649 9.53 -1.79 -19.54
C MET A 649 8.10 -1.30 -19.79
N LEU A 650 7.24 -1.52 -18.81
CA LEU A 650 5.92 -0.89 -18.71
C LEU A 650 5.92 0.05 -17.50
N ILE A 651 5.72 1.33 -17.77
CA ILE A 651 5.61 2.38 -16.75
C ILE A 651 4.16 2.85 -16.70
N THR A 652 3.58 2.95 -15.50
CA THR A 652 2.23 3.46 -15.32
C THR A 652 2.23 4.62 -14.33
N THR A 653 1.34 5.60 -14.57
CA THR A 653 1.17 6.77 -13.69
C THR A 653 -0.24 7.33 -13.78
N GLY A 654 -0.61 8.23 -12.87
CA GLY A 654 -1.85 8.99 -12.88
C GLY A 654 -1.60 10.49 -13.01
N LEU A 655 -2.37 11.17 -13.86
CA LEU A 655 -2.21 12.62 -14.07
C LEU A 655 -2.42 13.41 -12.76
N HIS A 656 -3.35 12.96 -11.93
CA HIS A 656 -3.72 13.60 -10.66
C HIS A 656 -2.88 13.14 -9.47
N ASP A 657 -1.78 12.42 -9.70
CA ASP A 657 -0.92 11.94 -8.63
C ASP A 657 -0.38 13.10 -7.78
N SER A 658 -0.67 13.05 -6.48
CA SER A 658 -0.27 14.06 -5.50
C SER A 658 0.87 13.59 -4.58
N GLN A 659 1.40 12.38 -4.81
CA GLN A 659 2.50 11.81 -4.02
C GLN A 659 3.77 11.71 -4.87
N VAL A 660 3.66 11.11 -6.08
CA VAL A 660 4.72 11.10 -7.07
C VAL A 660 4.16 11.72 -8.34
N GLN A 661 4.64 12.88 -8.71
CA GLN A 661 4.05 13.66 -9.79
C GLN A 661 4.17 12.94 -11.13
N TYR A 662 3.11 12.98 -11.96
CA TYR A 662 3.03 12.37 -13.28
C TYR A 662 4.23 12.69 -14.20
N PHE A 663 4.86 13.83 -14.02
CA PHE A 663 5.98 14.26 -14.86
C PHE A 663 7.26 13.47 -14.62
N GLU A 664 7.45 12.88 -13.45
CA GLU A 664 8.64 12.09 -13.15
C GLU A 664 8.75 10.89 -14.08
N PRO A 665 7.78 9.96 -14.14
CA PRO A 665 7.82 8.87 -15.12
C PRO A 665 7.77 9.34 -16.57
N ALA A 666 7.05 10.43 -16.90
CA ALA A 666 6.97 10.94 -18.25
C ALA A 666 8.33 11.45 -18.76
N LYS A 667 9.03 12.23 -17.95
CA LYS A 667 10.40 12.69 -18.24
C LYS A 667 11.39 11.53 -18.33
N TRP A 668 11.27 10.59 -17.40
CA TRP A 668 12.14 9.41 -17.37
C TRP A 668 11.99 8.57 -18.63
N VAL A 669 10.77 8.30 -19.08
CA VAL A 669 10.51 7.57 -20.34
C VAL A 669 11.05 8.34 -21.55
N ALA A 670 10.87 9.66 -21.60
CA ALA A 670 11.41 10.49 -22.68
C ALA A 670 12.95 10.36 -22.78
N LYS A 671 13.64 10.44 -21.63
CA LYS A 671 15.10 10.31 -21.56
C LYS A 671 15.58 8.89 -21.87
N LEU A 672 14.88 7.87 -21.37
CA LEU A 672 15.18 6.47 -21.69
C LEU A 672 15.06 6.20 -23.19
N ARG A 673 14.03 6.73 -23.87
CA ARG A 673 13.88 6.58 -25.33
C ARG A 673 15.01 7.18 -26.13
N GLU A 674 15.53 8.32 -25.68
CA GLU A 674 16.67 8.97 -26.27
C GLU A 674 17.96 8.13 -26.14
N MET A 675 18.14 7.52 -24.97
CA MET A 675 19.41 6.91 -24.55
C MET A 675 19.46 5.39 -24.75
N LYS A 676 18.31 4.71 -24.78
CA LYS A 676 18.32 3.25 -24.92
C LYS A 676 18.95 2.78 -26.23
N SER A 677 19.77 1.75 -26.15
CA SER A 677 20.20 0.94 -27.30
C SER A 677 19.36 -0.34 -27.35
N GLY A 678 19.16 -0.89 -28.52
CA GLY A 678 18.36 -2.11 -28.71
C GLY A 678 16.85 -1.86 -28.88
N ASN A 679 16.10 -2.95 -29.13
CA ASN A 679 14.70 -2.90 -29.57
C ASN A 679 13.70 -3.28 -28.50
N ASN A 680 14.12 -3.42 -27.25
CA ASN A 680 13.22 -3.73 -26.15
C ASN A 680 12.11 -2.67 -26.02
N VAL A 681 10.90 -3.11 -25.75
CA VAL A 681 9.71 -2.26 -25.70
C VAL A 681 9.76 -1.37 -24.44
N LEU A 682 9.43 -0.09 -24.63
CA LEU A 682 9.33 0.90 -23.56
C LEU A 682 7.99 1.61 -23.69
N LEU A 683 7.10 1.38 -22.72
CA LEU A 683 5.72 1.88 -22.72
C LEU A 683 5.47 2.78 -21.52
N LEU A 684 4.76 3.88 -21.76
CA LEU A 684 4.17 4.71 -20.71
C LEU A 684 2.65 4.70 -20.85
N HIS A 685 1.96 4.41 -19.76
CA HIS A 685 0.51 4.59 -19.65
C HIS A 685 0.19 5.58 -18.54
N THR A 686 -0.47 6.68 -18.89
CA THR A 686 -0.96 7.67 -17.93
C THR A 686 -2.49 7.59 -17.83
N ASP A 687 -3.01 7.22 -16.66
CA ASP A 687 -4.44 7.38 -16.42
C ASP A 687 -4.73 8.87 -16.18
N MET A 688 -5.56 9.46 -17.05
CA MET A 688 -5.82 10.91 -17.04
C MET A 688 -6.81 11.35 -15.96
N GLU A 689 -7.46 10.41 -15.28
CA GLU A 689 -8.56 10.66 -14.34
C GLU A 689 -8.21 10.30 -12.88
N VAL A 690 -7.04 9.68 -12.64
CA VAL A 690 -6.70 9.17 -11.30
C VAL A 690 -5.36 9.70 -10.80
N GLY A 691 -5.13 9.52 -9.49
CA GLY A 691 -3.86 9.85 -8.81
C GLY A 691 -3.07 8.61 -8.42
N HIS A 692 -2.32 8.71 -7.32
CA HIS A 692 -1.33 7.72 -6.87
C HIS A 692 -1.91 6.31 -6.62
N GLY A 693 -3.12 6.23 -6.12
CA GLY A 693 -3.79 4.97 -5.81
C GLY A 693 -4.39 4.25 -7.04
N GLY A 694 -4.31 4.83 -8.24
CA GLY A 694 -4.93 4.29 -9.44
C GLY A 694 -6.46 4.40 -9.43
N ALA A 695 -7.13 3.53 -10.17
CA ALA A 695 -8.58 3.52 -10.30
C ALA A 695 -9.29 3.24 -8.96
N SER A 696 -10.42 3.91 -8.72
CA SER A 696 -11.30 3.59 -7.59
C SER A 696 -12.28 2.46 -7.95
N GLY A 697 -12.71 1.72 -6.92
CA GLY A 697 -13.61 0.59 -7.10
C GLY A 697 -12.89 -0.76 -7.25
N ARG A 698 -13.49 -1.82 -6.69
CA ARG A 698 -12.86 -3.14 -6.57
C ARG A 698 -12.62 -3.88 -7.90
N PHE A 699 -13.37 -3.53 -8.96
CA PHE A 699 -13.22 -4.18 -10.26
C PHE A 699 -12.33 -3.38 -11.23
N LYS A 700 -12.36 -2.04 -11.15
CA LYS A 700 -11.55 -1.19 -12.05
C LYS A 700 -10.05 -1.46 -11.88
N VAL A 701 -9.57 -1.64 -10.65
CA VAL A 701 -8.16 -1.97 -10.35
C VAL A 701 -7.70 -3.30 -10.97
N LEU A 702 -8.62 -4.23 -11.24
CA LEU A 702 -8.29 -5.49 -11.90
C LEU A 702 -7.92 -5.29 -13.38
N LYS A 703 -8.43 -4.25 -14.04
CA LYS A 703 -8.04 -3.91 -15.42
C LYS A 703 -6.59 -3.46 -15.49
N ASP A 704 -6.15 -2.69 -14.50
CA ASP A 704 -4.75 -2.27 -14.40
C ASP A 704 -3.85 -3.50 -14.22
N ARG A 705 -4.23 -4.39 -13.33
CA ARG A 705 -3.50 -5.65 -13.10
C ARG A 705 -3.49 -6.55 -14.34
N ALA A 706 -4.61 -6.63 -15.06
CA ALA A 706 -4.70 -7.39 -16.30
C ALA A 706 -3.76 -6.86 -17.39
N ARG A 707 -3.62 -5.54 -17.50
CA ARG A 707 -2.66 -4.90 -18.44
C ARG A 707 -1.22 -5.26 -18.11
N GLU A 708 -0.85 -5.15 -16.84
CA GLU A 708 0.51 -5.48 -16.37
C GLU A 708 0.84 -6.95 -16.61
N TYR A 709 -0.09 -7.84 -16.27
CA TYR A 709 0.11 -9.28 -16.47
C TYR A 709 0.15 -9.64 -17.96
N ALA A 710 -0.71 -9.04 -18.78
CA ALA A 710 -0.67 -9.27 -20.23
C ALA A 710 0.66 -8.86 -20.84
N PHE A 711 1.24 -7.72 -20.39
CA PHE A 711 2.58 -7.30 -20.83
C PHE A 711 3.65 -8.33 -20.48
N ILE A 712 3.70 -8.78 -19.24
CA ILE A 712 4.69 -9.76 -18.75
C ILE A 712 4.50 -11.12 -19.43
N LEU A 713 3.25 -11.59 -19.53
CA LEU A 713 2.93 -12.90 -20.12
C LEU A 713 3.22 -12.92 -21.62
N ALA A 714 3.02 -11.79 -22.34
CA ALA A 714 3.40 -11.67 -23.74
C ALA A 714 4.91 -11.84 -23.96
N LEU A 715 5.74 -11.35 -23.02
CA LEU A 715 7.21 -11.54 -23.07
C LEU A 715 7.61 -13.02 -22.87
N GLU A 716 6.77 -13.83 -22.24
CA GLU A 716 6.91 -15.30 -22.14
C GLU A 716 6.19 -16.05 -23.27
N ASN A 717 5.66 -15.36 -24.26
CA ASN A 717 4.83 -15.92 -25.33
C ASN A 717 3.54 -16.61 -24.83
N ILE A 718 3.05 -16.21 -23.67
CA ILE A 718 1.78 -16.66 -23.09
C ILE A 718 0.73 -15.62 -23.44
N THR A 719 -0.19 -15.96 -24.34
CA THR A 719 -1.21 -15.03 -24.86
C THR A 719 -2.63 -15.54 -24.67
N GLN A 720 -2.80 -16.61 -23.84
CA GLN A 720 -4.11 -17.24 -23.64
C GLN A 720 -4.37 -17.52 -22.15
#